data_759fe328d3a996501fa7f48711bc6a61
#
_entry.id   759fe328d3a996501fa7f48711bc6a61
#
_cell.length_a   1.000
_cell.length_b   1.000
_cell.length_c   1.000
_cell.angle_alpha   90.00
_cell.angle_beta   90.00
_cell.angle_gamma   90.00
#
_symmetry.space_group_name_H-M   'P 1'
#
loop_
_entity.id
_entity.type
_entity.pdbx_description
1 polymer ?
#
loop_
_entity_poly.entity_id
_entity_poly.type
_entity_poly.pdbx_seq_one_letter_code
_entity_poly.pdbx_strand_id
1 'polypeptide(L)'
;MTPSARKKTEGFPARAGYYLVSLTIVTLSASGACAATDAKTSTEVTFFAALLALILVGRLLGEAMNRIGQPSVMGQLLAGILLGPSVLGWLWPDFQHWLFASSKEQGSMLEAISQVGILLLLLLTGMETDLKLVRRVGRAAISISLTGVAIPLACGIALGWLLPDSLLPDQDKRLLTSLFLGTALSISSIKIVAVVVREMEFGRRNLGQIIVASAILEDTIGWIIIAITFSLAAAGQIDLASVAASVIGTALFLVASFTVGRRLVSFMIRWTNDNFESDFPVITTILVIMIGMALTTHFIGVHTVLGAFVSGVLIGESPILTRYIDAQLRGLILAFFMPVFFGMAGLSTDLTILTQPDLLLLTLGLIAVASLGKFAGAFVGAEIGGLTKREAIAVACGMNARGSTEVIVATIGLSMGALSQNLYTMIVTMAVTTTMAMPPMLRWALSRVPLRATEKKRLGREMSEAKEFVPNLERLLLAVDDSPNGQFTSYIAGRVAGRRGMPITVLPLANGSKRREDQKEQPDAGSVIERTIKEAAESNNAKPKDDQPAPVDVIVRDTSEATSHGEAVTTEAKKGYDLLFIGMDKMQMANGAFNSEIDSIAAAFEGPIAIVIAQGNQLDERASSGLNILVAITGTDVSRRAAEMAFSLGKGGAVTALYVGQTKRGKFRSKRSDQRHAREILNDIAEMASRYGLKIETRMLSGAAPADAILAEAKSGAHDLIVMGVSRRLGDKLFFGDTAAAILATLPCSTLLLST
;
A
#
# COMPACT_ATOMS: atom_id res chain seq x y z
N MET A 1 11.48 3.10 -37.57
CA MET A 1 11.98 1.71 -37.67
C MET A 1 12.08 1.16 -36.26
N THR A 2 11.06 0.42 -35.85
CA THR A 2 10.89 -0.24 -34.56
C THR A 2 11.46 -1.66 -34.62
N PRO A 3 12.17 -2.15 -33.59
CA PRO A 3 12.35 -3.59 -33.43
C PRO A 3 11.27 -4.15 -32.52
N SER A 4 10.47 -5.02 -33.11
CA SER A 4 9.44 -5.83 -32.48
C SER A 4 10.03 -6.76 -31.40
N ALA A 5 9.57 -6.62 -30.17
CA ALA A 5 9.76 -7.63 -29.14
C ALA A 5 8.79 -8.80 -29.39
N ARG A 6 9.28 -9.86 -30.03
CA ARG A 6 8.64 -11.18 -30.06
C ARG A 6 8.61 -11.77 -28.63
N LYS A 7 7.50 -11.67 -27.93
CA LYS A 7 7.21 -12.51 -26.74
C LYS A 7 7.01 -13.94 -27.20
N LYS A 8 7.85 -14.83 -26.74
CA LYS A 8 7.70 -16.30 -26.87
C LYS A 8 6.40 -16.76 -26.24
N THR A 9 5.44 -17.16 -27.08
CA THR A 9 4.26 -17.93 -26.70
C THR A 9 4.59 -19.42 -26.85
N GLU A 10 5.36 -19.97 -25.94
CA GLU A 10 5.57 -21.41 -25.85
C GLU A 10 5.23 -21.89 -24.43
N GLY A 11 4.21 -22.72 -24.31
CA GLY A 11 3.94 -23.50 -23.11
C GLY A 11 2.49 -23.59 -22.62
N PHE A 12 1.50 -23.07 -23.35
CA PHE A 12 0.12 -23.01 -22.84
C PHE A 12 -0.72 -24.29 -23.02
N PRO A 13 -0.62 -25.13 -24.08
CA PRO A 13 -1.47 -26.32 -24.19
C PRO A 13 -1.10 -27.45 -23.22
N ALA A 14 0.16 -27.60 -22.84
CA ALA A 14 0.59 -28.70 -21.96
C ALA A 14 0.17 -28.49 -20.49
N ARG A 15 0.19 -27.25 -19.99
CA ARG A 15 -0.21 -26.95 -18.60
C ARG A 15 -1.73 -26.98 -18.39
N ALA A 16 -2.51 -26.55 -19.36
CA ALA A 16 -3.97 -26.67 -19.31
C ALA A 16 -4.43 -28.14 -19.32
N GLY A 17 -3.74 -29.00 -20.05
CA GLY A 17 -3.96 -30.45 -20.04
C GLY A 17 -3.66 -31.07 -18.67
N TYR A 18 -2.61 -30.66 -17.98
CA TYR A 18 -2.30 -31.15 -16.63
C TYR A 18 -3.36 -30.76 -15.60
N TYR A 19 -3.91 -29.53 -15.67
CA TYR A 19 -4.98 -29.09 -14.77
C TYR A 19 -6.32 -29.79 -15.07
N LEU A 20 -6.62 -30.05 -16.34
CA LEU A 20 -7.81 -30.81 -16.74
C LEU A 20 -7.67 -32.30 -16.33
N VAL A 21 -6.50 -32.90 -16.48
CA VAL A 21 -6.23 -34.29 -16.05
C VAL A 21 -6.25 -34.42 -14.53
N SER A 22 -5.71 -33.45 -13.80
CA SER A 22 -5.80 -33.42 -12.32
C SER A 22 -7.23 -33.25 -11.84
N LEU A 23 -8.04 -32.40 -12.53
CA LEU A 23 -9.46 -32.19 -12.21
C LEU A 23 -10.27 -33.49 -12.51
N THR A 24 -10.02 -34.17 -13.63
CA THR A 24 -10.65 -35.47 -13.96
C THR A 24 -10.23 -36.57 -13.02
N ILE A 25 -8.97 -36.59 -12.54
CA ILE A 25 -8.52 -37.59 -11.54
C ILE A 25 -9.20 -37.35 -10.20
N VAL A 26 -9.36 -36.09 -9.78
CA VAL A 26 -10.06 -35.74 -8.54
C VAL A 26 -11.56 -36.04 -8.64
N THR A 27 -12.20 -35.78 -9.80
CA THR A 27 -13.62 -36.11 -10.01
C THR A 27 -13.86 -37.63 -10.16
N LEU A 28 -12.95 -38.36 -10.79
CA LEU A 28 -13.02 -39.84 -10.91
C LEU A 28 -12.73 -40.53 -9.57
N SER A 29 -11.81 -39.99 -8.75
CA SER A 29 -11.59 -40.53 -7.40
C SER A 29 -12.75 -40.21 -6.45
N ALA A 30 -13.41 -39.07 -6.62
CA ALA A 30 -14.61 -38.73 -5.87
C ALA A 30 -15.83 -39.60 -6.25
N SER A 31 -16.00 -39.94 -7.54
CA SER A 31 -17.09 -40.82 -7.98
C SER A 31 -16.88 -42.28 -7.55
N GLY A 32 -15.62 -42.75 -7.45
CA GLY A 32 -15.29 -44.08 -6.91
C GLY A 32 -15.51 -44.16 -5.38
N ALA A 33 -15.32 -43.10 -4.66
CA ALA A 33 -15.55 -43.04 -3.21
C ALA A 33 -17.05 -43.00 -2.85
N CYS A 34 -17.91 -42.37 -3.68
CA CYS A 34 -19.36 -42.34 -3.46
C CYS A 34 -20.04 -43.72 -3.70
N ALA A 35 -19.45 -44.61 -4.45
CA ALA A 35 -20.03 -45.94 -4.72
C ALA A 35 -19.72 -46.99 -3.65
N ALA A 36 -18.90 -46.72 -2.65
CA ALA A 36 -18.33 -47.73 -1.77
C ALA A 36 -18.69 -47.64 -0.27
N THR A 37 -19.51 -46.67 0.18
CA THR A 37 -19.79 -46.57 1.64
C THR A 37 -21.20 -46.07 1.98
N ASP A 38 -22.01 -46.98 2.49
CA ASP A 38 -23.03 -46.74 3.52
C ASP A 38 -22.41 -46.38 4.88
N ALA A 39 -21.17 -45.87 4.90
CA ALA A 39 -20.52 -45.32 6.06
C ALA A 39 -20.97 -43.86 6.23
N LYS A 40 -21.58 -43.49 7.34
CA LYS A 40 -21.81 -42.14 7.80
C LYS A 40 -20.53 -41.33 7.53
N THR A 41 -20.53 -40.59 6.44
CA THR A 41 -19.42 -39.68 6.11
C THR A 41 -19.30 -38.70 7.28
N SER A 42 -18.14 -38.63 7.90
CA SER A 42 -18.00 -37.74 9.05
C SER A 42 -18.22 -36.29 8.57
N THR A 43 -18.91 -35.48 9.38
CA THR A 43 -19.15 -34.05 9.11
C THR A 43 -17.87 -33.30 8.76
N GLU A 44 -16.73 -33.72 9.31
CA GLU A 44 -15.42 -33.16 9.03
C GLU A 44 -14.98 -33.35 7.57
N VAL A 45 -15.22 -34.54 7.01
CA VAL A 45 -14.84 -34.86 5.61
C VAL A 45 -15.63 -33.99 4.64
N THR A 46 -16.95 -33.88 4.84
CA THR A 46 -17.81 -33.06 3.97
C THR A 46 -17.49 -31.56 4.14
N PHE A 47 -17.16 -31.12 5.36
CA PHE A 47 -16.70 -29.76 5.60
C PHE A 47 -15.41 -29.42 4.85
N PHE A 48 -14.37 -30.27 4.95
CA PHE A 48 -13.11 -30.04 4.22
C PHE A 48 -13.27 -30.16 2.70
N ALA A 49 -14.15 -31.05 2.22
CA ALA A 49 -14.47 -31.17 0.80
C ALA A 49 -15.16 -29.88 0.29
N ALA A 50 -16.12 -29.36 1.02
CA ALA A 50 -16.78 -28.10 0.70
C ALA A 50 -15.81 -26.91 0.68
N LEU A 51 -14.94 -26.82 1.69
CA LEU A 51 -13.92 -25.80 1.81
C LEU A 51 -12.93 -25.86 0.62
N LEU A 52 -12.46 -27.07 0.29
CA LEU A 52 -11.59 -27.28 -0.87
C LEU A 52 -12.26 -26.85 -2.18
N ALA A 53 -13.52 -27.23 -2.38
CA ALA A 53 -14.28 -26.86 -3.58
C ALA A 53 -14.43 -25.32 -3.71
N LEU A 54 -14.80 -24.64 -2.62
CA LEU A 54 -14.94 -23.19 -2.60
C LEU A 54 -13.63 -22.46 -2.90
N ILE A 55 -12.53 -22.89 -2.28
CA ILE A 55 -11.23 -22.26 -2.48
C ILE A 55 -10.72 -22.52 -3.90
N LEU A 56 -10.77 -23.76 -4.37
CA LEU A 56 -10.24 -24.14 -5.68
C LEU A 56 -11.03 -23.47 -6.82
N VAL A 57 -12.35 -23.68 -6.85
CA VAL A 57 -13.21 -23.12 -7.90
C VAL A 57 -13.24 -21.61 -7.82
N GLY A 58 -13.30 -21.05 -6.59
CA GLY A 58 -13.23 -19.61 -6.36
C GLY A 58 -11.93 -19.00 -6.86
N ARG A 59 -10.81 -19.66 -6.64
CA ARG A 59 -9.50 -19.19 -7.14
C ARG A 59 -9.39 -19.28 -8.66
N LEU A 60 -9.82 -20.38 -9.25
CA LEU A 60 -9.77 -20.58 -10.71
C LEU A 60 -10.63 -19.56 -11.45
N LEU A 61 -11.88 -19.36 -11.00
CA LEU A 61 -12.77 -18.38 -11.62
C LEU A 61 -12.33 -16.95 -11.31
N GLY A 62 -11.81 -16.68 -10.11
CA GLY A 62 -11.23 -15.38 -9.78
C GLY A 62 -10.07 -15.01 -10.71
N GLU A 63 -9.18 -15.95 -11.00
CA GLU A 63 -8.09 -15.76 -11.94
C GLU A 63 -8.58 -15.59 -13.38
N ALA A 64 -9.60 -16.35 -13.79
CA ALA A 64 -10.24 -16.20 -15.10
C ALA A 64 -10.85 -14.79 -15.26
N MET A 65 -11.54 -14.28 -14.23
CA MET A 65 -12.09 -12.91 -14.22
C MET A 65 -10.98 -11.86 -14.32
N ASN A 66 -9.89 -11.98 -13.58
CA ASN A 66 -8.75 -11.08 -13.68
C ASN A 66 -8.18 -11.02 -15.11
N ARG A 67 -8.10 -12.15 -15.82
CA ARG A 67 -7.58 -12.20 -17.20
C ARG A 67 -8.46 -11.48 -18.21
N ILE A 68 -9.77 -11.41 -17.97
CA ILE A 68 -10.71 -10.64 -18.81
C ILE A 68 -10.89 -9.20 -18.31
N GLY A 69 -10.08 -8.75 -17.35
CA GLY A 69 -10.13 -7.41 -16.79
C GLY A 69 -11.33 -7.16 -15.87
N GLN A 70 -11.87 -8.21 -15.26
CA GLN A 70 -12.93 -8.16 -14.25
C GLN A 70 -12.37 -8.44 -12.85
N PRO A 71 -13.01 -7.96 -11.79
CA PRO A 71 -12.55 -8.21 -10.42
C PRO A 71 -12.61 -9.69 -10.05
N SER A 72 -11.57 -10.19 -9.35
CA SER A 72 -11.51 -11.60 -8.89
C SER A 72 -12.67 -11.98 -7.96
N VAL A 73 -13.19 -11.01 -7.20
CA VAL A 73 -14.36 -11.19 -6.32
C VAL A 73 -15.56 -11.72 -7.07
N MET A 74 -15.79 -11.24 -8.31
CA MET A 74 -16.89 -11.69 -9.15
C MET A 74 -16.73 -13.19 -9.51
N GLY A 75 -15.50 -13.62 -9.79
CA GLY A 75 -15.22 -15.03 -10.05
C GLY A 75 -15.48 -15.92 -8.83
N GLN A 76 -15.15 -15.44 -7.65
CA GLN A 76 -15.39 -16.17 -6.40
C GLN A 76 -16.89 -16.28 -6.07
N LEU A 77 -17.64 -15.21 -6.29
CA LEU A 77 -19.09 -15.23 -6.12
C LEU A 77 -19.76 -16.18 -7.14
N LEU A 78 -19.34 -16.10 -8.43
CA LEU A 78 -19.79 -17.01 -9.46
C LEU A 78 -19.42 -18.46 -9.16
N ALA A 79 -18.30 -18.74 -8.50
CA ALA A 79 -17.95 -20.07 -8.05
C ALA A 79 -19.00 -20.63 -7.08
N GLY A 80 -19.43 -19.81 -6.12
CA GLY A 80 -20.51 -20.20 -5.21
C GLY A 80 -21.83 -20.46 -5.94
N ILE A 81 -22.21 -19.59 -6.90
CA ILE A 81 -23.41 -19.79 -7.72
C ILE A 81 -23.33 -21.10 -8.54
N LEU A 82 -22.14 -21.40 -9.12
CA LEU A 82 -21.93 -22.62 -9.88
C LEU A 82 -21.97 -23.88 -9.00
N LEU A 83 -21.42 -23.81 -7.80
CA LEU A 83 -21.44 -24.90 -6.81
C LEU A 83 -22.75 -24.98 -6.03
N GLY A 84 -23.59 -23.95 -6.12
CA GLY A 84 -24.86 -23.82 -5.43
C GLY A 84 -26.05 -24.50 -6.11
N PRO A 85 -27.26 -24.25 -5.61
CA PRO A 85 -28.49 -24.84 -6.11
C PRO A 85 -28.76 -24.45 -7.56
N SER A 86 -28.28 -23.32 -8.04
CA SER A 86 -28.53 -22.79 -9.36
C SER A 86 -27.97 -23.62 -10.51
N VAL A 87 -26.79 -24.23 -10.32
CA VAL A 87 -26.10 -24.98 -11.39
C VAL A 87 -25.80 -26.41 -10.93
N LEU A 88 -24.95 -26.62 -9.91
CA LEU A 88 -24.60 -27.96 -9.43
C LEU A 88 -25.81 -28.67 -8.85
N GLY A 89 -26.68 -27.98 -8.09
CA GLY A 89 -27.88 -28.54 -7.54
C GLY A 89 -28.93 -28.91 -8.60
N TRP A 90 -28.93 -28.20 -9.73
CA TRP A 90 -29.76 -28.57 -10.88
C TRP A 90 -29.19 -29.74 -11.69
N LEU A 91 -27.86 -29.77 -11.90
CA LEU A 91 -27.18 -30.79 -12.68
C LEU A 91 -27.01 -32.12 -11.90
N TRP A 92 -26.65 -32.04 -10.60
CA TRP A 92 -26.37 -33.16 -9.75
C TRP A 92 -26.79 -32.87 -8.29
N PRO A 93 -28.08 -33.01 -8.00
CA PRO A 93 -28.65 -32.62 -6.68
C PRO A 93 -28.03 -33.40 -5.51
N ASP A 94 -27.85 -34.71 -5.66
CA ASP A 94 -27.32 -35.56 -4.59
C ASP A 94 -25.89 -35.19 -4.20
N PHE A 95 -25.06 -34.88 -5.19
CA PHE A 95 -23.66 -34.48 -4.95
C PHE A 95 -23.61 -33.08 -4.32
N GLN A 96 -24.43 -32.14 -4.76
CA GLN A 96 -24.51 -30.80 -4.17
C GLN A 96 -24.96 -30.86 -2.72
N HIS A 97 -25.98 -31.68 -2.42
CA HIS A 97 -26.48 -31.89 -1.06
C HIS A 97 -25.42 -32.55 -0.18
N TRP A 98 -24.73 -33.59 -0.67
CA TRP A 98 -23.62 -34.21 0.03
C TRP A 98 -22.49 -33.21 0.34
N LEU A 99 -22.17 -32.32 -0.60
CA LEU A 99 -21.04 -31.41 -0.48
C LEU A 99 -21.32 -30.24 0.47
N PHE A 100 -22.56 -29.68 0.48
CA PHE A 100 -22.84 -28.44 1.18
C PHE A 100 -23.98 -28.50 2.20
N ALA A 101 -24.79 -29.55 2.20
CA ALA A 101 -25.97 -29.67 3.02
C ALA A 101 -26.07 -30.99 3.77
N SER A 102 -24.94 -31.70 3.96
CA SER A 102 -24.94 -33.04 4.58
C SER A 102 -25.32 -33.01 6.06
N SER A 103 -25.00 -31.93 6.78
CA SER A 103 -25.40 -31.76 8.20
C SER A 103 -25.50 -30.26 8.58
N LYS A 104 -26.27 -29.96 9.65
CA LYS A 104 -26.36 -28.60 10.20
C LYS A 104 -25.03 -28.13 10.78
N GLU A 105 -24.26 -29.03 11.36
CA GLU A 105 -22.96 -28.77 11.96
C GLU A 105 -21.96 -28.29 10.88
N GLN A 106 -21.96 -28.97 9.71
CA GLN A 106 -21.15 -28.54 8.56
C GLN A 106 -21.49 -27.11 8.13
N GLY A 107 -22.79 -26.80 8.01
CA GLY A 107 -23.24 -25.47 7.66
C GLY A 107 -22.75 -24.41 8.68
N SER A 108 -22.88 -24.70 9.96
CA SER A 108 -22.40 -23.80 11.04
C SER A 108 -20.89 -23.60 11.01
N MET A 109 -20.10 -24.63 10.70
CA MET A 109 -18.64 -24.51 10.56
C MET A 109 -18.24 -23.63 9.36
N LEU A 110 -18.90 -23.79 8.23
CA LEU A 110 -18.66 -22.94 7.04
C LEU A 110 -19.07 -21.49 7.31
N GLU A 111 -20.20 -21.30 7.99
CA GLU A 111 -20.68 -19.96 8.37
C GLU A 111 -19.73 -19.27 9.34
N ALA A 112 -19.18 -19.99 10.34
CA ALA A 112 -18.21 -19.44 11.28
C ALA A 112 -16.94 -18.94 10.57
N ILE A 113 -16.39 -19.72 9.62
CA ILE A 113 -15.23 -19.29 8.82
C ILE A 113 -15.60 -18.08 7.95
N SER A 114 -16.80 -18.09 7.37
CA SER A 114 -17.29 -16.99 6.54
C SER A 114 -17.40 -15.69 7.37
N GLN A 115 -17.90 -15.76 8.61
CA GLN A 115 -18.00 -14.61 9.52
C GLN A 115 -16.62 -14.05 9.90
N VAL A 116 -15.65 -14.91 10.23
CA VAL A 116 -14.26 -14.48 10.45
C VAL A 116 -13.71 -13.84 9.16
N GLY A 117 -14.02 -14.43 8.01
CA GLY A 117 -13.66 -13.89 6.71
C GLY A 117 -14.18 -12.46 6.46
N ILE A 118 -15.43 -12.18 6.83
CA ILE A 118 -15.99 -10.82 6.75
C ILE A 118 -15.19 -9.84 7.61
N LEU A 119 -14.91 -10.17 8.86
CA LEU A 119 -14.17 -9.28 9.77
C LEU A 119 -12.76 -8.97 9.22
N LEU A 120 -12.05 -9.99 8.74
CA LEU A 120 -10.72 -9.83 8.16
C LEU A 120 -10.74 -9.02 6.84
N LEU A 121 -11.75 -9.24 5.99
CA LEU A 121 -11.93 -8.44 4.77
C LEU A 121 -12.18 -6.97 5.09
N LEU A 122 -12.91 -6.70 6.16
CA LEU A 122 -13.20 -5.34 6.59
C LEU A 122 -12.01 -4.66 7.27
N LEU A 123 -11.24 -5.41 8.05
CA LEU A 123 -9.95 -4.97 8.54
C LEU A 123 -9.08 -4.51 7.35
N LEU A 124 -8.93 -5.35 6.33
CA LEU A 124 -8.15 -5.04 5.13
C LEU A 124 -8.71 -3.82 4.38
N THR A 125 -10.02 -3.71 4.23
CA THR A 125 -10.68 -2.57 3.59
C THR A 125 -10.44 -1.27 4.38
N GLY A 126 -10.50 -1.34 5.71
CA GLY A 126 -10.16 -0.21 6.57
C GLY A 126 -8.69 0.22 6.43
N MET A 127 -7.75 -0.74 6.41
CA MET A 127 -6.32 -0.45 6.22
C MET A 127 -6.01 0.21 4.88
N GLU A 128 -6.79 -0.06 3.84
CA GLU A 128 -6.67 0.55 2.51
C GLU A 128 -7.27 1.97 2.44
N THR A 129 -7.99 2.41 3.47
CA THR A 129 -8.71 3.69 3.48
C THR A 129 -7.76 4.86 3.79
N ASP A 130 -7.46 5.71 2.79
CA ASP A 130 -6.62 6.90 2.93
C ASP A 130 -7.45 8.17 3.21
N LEU A 131 -7.62 8.51 4.49
CA LEU A 131 -8.34 9.72 4.90
C LEU A 131 -7.62 11.02 4.53
N LYS A 132 -6.29 10.99 4.27
CA LYS A 132 -5.54 12.18 3.84
C LYS A 132 -5.92 12.58 2.41
N LEU A 133 -6.22 11.59 1.56
CA LEU A 133 -6.69 11.83 0.20
C LEU A 133 -8.03 12.61 0.19
N VAL A 134 -8.94 12.24 1.09
CA VAL A 134 -10.24 12.90 1.25
C VAL A 134 -10.08 14.39 1.56
N ARG A 135 -9.15 14.76 2.44
CA ARG A 135 -8.88 16.17 2.79
C ARG A 135 -8.33 16.98 1.62
N ARG A 136 -7.59 16.36 0.71
CA ARG A 136 -6.98 17.04 -0.46
C ARG A 136 -7.98 17.34 -1.58
N VAL A 137 -8.97 16.47 -1.78
CA VAL A 137 -9.88 16.53 -2.95
C VAL A 137 -11.11 17.42 -2.71
N GLY A 138 -11.41 17.75 -1.46
CA GLY A 138 -12.29 18.86 -1.09
C GLY A 138 -13.76 18.69 -1.51
N ARG A 139 -14.39 19.83 -1.90
CA ARG A 139 -15.83 19.96 -2.09
C ARG A 139 -16.43 18.99 -3.13
N ALA A 140 -15.70 18.68 -4.20
CA ALA A 140 -16.20 17.80 -5.26
C ALA A 140 -16.43 16.36 -4.76
N ALA A 141 -15.48 15.79 -3.99
CA ALA A 141 -15.66 14.45 -3.45
C ALA A 141 -16.83 14.40 -2.45
N ILE A 142 -16.98 15.41 -1.61
CA ILE A 142 -18.08 15.49 -0.63
C ILE A 142 -19.44 15.58 -1.33
N SER A 143 -19.59 16.46 -2.33
CA SER A 143 -20.87 16.60 -3.05
C SER A 143 -21.24 15.31 -3.79
N ILE A 144 -20.28 14.66 -4.46
CA ILE A 144 -20.50 13.39 -5.15
C ILE A 144 -20.92 12.31 -4.17
N SER A 145 -20.25 12.20 -3.03
CA SER A 145 -20.55 11.15 -2.04
C SER A 145 -21.91 11.36 -1.37
N LEU A 146 -22.24 12.60 -0.99
CA LEU A 146 -23.54 12.88 -0.37
C LEU A 146 -24.70 12.59 -1.31
N THR A 147 -24.67 13.10 -2.55
CA THR A 147 -25.74 12.85 -3.52
C THR A 147 -25.71 11.43 -4.05
N GLY A 148 -24.50 10.85 -4.22
CA GLY A 148 -24.28 9.48 -4.65
C GLY A 148 -24.74 8.42 -3.63
N VAL A 149 -24.91 8.80 -2.36
CA VAL A 149 -25.54 7.97 -1.32
C VAL A 149 -27.02 8.31 -1.17
N ALA A 150 -27.37 9.58 -1.03
CA ALA A 150 -28.72 9.99 -0.70
C ALA A 150 -29.76 9.63 -1.77
N ILE A 151 -29.43 9.82 -3.06
CA ILE A 151 -30.38 9.54 -4.15
C ILE A 151 -30.63 8.04 -4.29
N PRO A 152 -29.62 7.14 -4.38
CA PRO A 152 -29.87 5.70 -4.44
C PRO A 152 -30.52 5.15 -3.18
N LEU A 153 -30.19 5.68 -1.98
CA LEU A 153 -30.85 5.31 -0.73
C LEU A 153 -32.35 5.61 -0.78
N ALA A 154 -32.72 6.81 -1.19
CA ALA A 154 -34.12 7.21 -1.35
C ALA A 154 -34.83 6.35 -2.42
N CYS A 155 -34.19 6.08 -3.55
CA CYS A 155 -34.73 5.20 -4.58
C CYS A 155 -34.94 3.77 -4.05
N GLY A 156 -34.00 3.24 -3.28
CA GLY A 156 -34.12 1.90 -2.71
C GLY A 156 -35.17 1.80 -1.63
N ILE A 157 -35.31 2.83 -0.77
CA ILE A 157 -36.43 2.91 0.21
C ILE A 157 -37.77 2.97 -0.52
N ALA A 158 -37.91 3.85 -1.51
CA ALA A 158 -39.12 3.97 -2.31
C ALA A 158 -39.49 2.65 -3.04
N LEU A 159 -38.48 1.98 -3.61
CA LEU A 159 -38.66 0.67 -4.24
C LEU A 159 -39.12 -0.37 -3.21
N GLY A 160 -38.55 -0.40 -2.00
CA GLY A 160 -38.93 -1.31 -0.94
C GLY A 160 -40.39 -1.14 -0.49
N TRP A 161 -40.90 0.10 -0.51
CA TRP A 161 -42.32 0.36 -0.27
C TRP A 161 -43.24 -0.14 -1.39
N LEU A 162 -42.75 -0.21 -2.64
CA LEU A 162 -43.50 -0.67 -3.82
C LEU A 162 -43.37 -2.19 -4.03
N LEU A 163 -42.54 -2.89 -3.26
CA LEU A 163 -42.38 -4.33 -3.41
C LEU A 163 -43.69 -5.07 -3.07
N PRO A 164 -44.02 -6.14 -3.82
CA PRO A 164 -45.10 -7.05 -3.48
C PRO A 164 -44.88 -7.72 -2.11
N ASP A 165 -45.95 -7.94 -1.37
CA ASP A 165 -45.91 -8.58 -0.06
C ASP A 165 -45.26 -9.97 -0.09
N SER A 166 -45.36 -10.69 -1.20
CA SER A 166 -44.74 -12.01 -1.43
C SER A 166 -43.23 -12.03 -1.38
N LEU A 167 -42.58 -10.88 -1.53
CA LEU A 167 -41.12 -10.74 -1.45
C LEU A 167 -40.62 -10.31 -0.05
N LEU A 168 -41.53 -9.88 0.80
CA LEU A 168 -41.18 -9.50 2.18
C LEU A 168 -41.08 -10.74 3.06
N PRO A 169 -40.10 -10.79 3.99
CA PRO A 169 -40.08 -11.86 5.01
C PRO A 169 -41.27 -11.79 5.94
N ASP A 170 -41.71 -10.55 6.25
CA ASP A 170 -42.83 -10.24 7.13
C ASP A 170 -43.35 -8.84 6.74
N GLN A 171 -44.68 -8.66 6.74
CA GLN A 171 -45.28 -7.36 6.37
C GLN A 171 -44.93 -6.27 7.38
N ASP A 172 -44.80 -6.62 8.67
CA ASP A 172 -44.42 -5.68 9.72
C ASP A 172 -42.97 -5.17 9.58
N LYS A 173 -42.14 -5.91 8.85
CA LYS A 173 -40.72 -5.56 8.57
C LYS A 173 -40.50 -4.77 7.29
N ARG A 174 -41.55 -4.30 6.61
CA ARG A 174 -41.45 -3.57 5.33
C ARG A 174 -40.46 -2.40 5.39
N LEU A 175 -40.51 -1.59 6.45
CA LEU A 175 -39.57 -0.48 6.64
C LEU A 175 -38.13 -0.96 6.74
N LEU A 176 -37.90 -2.02 7.51
CA LEU A 176 -36.57 -2.60 7.69
C LEU A 176 -36.02 -3.15 6.37
N THR A 177 -36.84 -3.92 5.62
CA THR A 177 -36.49 -4.42 4.27
C THR A 177 -36.18 -3.26 3.33
N SER A 178 -36.97 -2.18 3.36
CA SER A 178 -36.74 -0.98 2.54
C SER A 178 -35.42 -0.28 2.90
N LEU A 179 -35.05 -0.21 4.17
CA LEU A 179 -33.78 0.35 4.61
C LEU A 179 -32.59 -0.52 4.18
N PHE A 180 -32.70 -1.85 4.30
CA PHE A 180 -31.67 -2.76 3.80
C PHE A 180 -31.49 -2.63 2.28
N LEU A 181 -32.59 -2.57 1.55
CA LEU A 181 -32.56 -2.39 0.09
C LEU A 181 -31.94 -1.03 -0.28
N GLY A 182 -32.37 0.05 0.36
CA GLY A 182 -31.81 1.39 0.16
C GLY A 182 -30.32 1.42 0.48
N THR A 183 -29.91 0.80 1.56
CA THR A 183 -28.48 0.69 1.95
C THR A 183 -27.69 -0.07 0.90
N ALA A 184 -28.17 -1.23 0.44
CA ALA A 184 -27.55 -2.01 -0.61
C ALA A 184 -27.42 -1.24 -1.93
N LEU A 185 -28.39 -0.38 -2.27
CA LEU A 185 -28.35 0.44 -3.48
C LEU A 185 -27.43 1.67 -3.36
N SER A 186 -27.10 2.11 -2.15
CA SER A 186 -26.40 3.39 -1.93
C SER A 186 -24.88 3.30 -1.94
N ILE A 187 -24.30 2.16 -1.62
CA ILE A 187 -22.86 2.01 -1.42
C ILE A 187 -22.14 1.69 -2.74
N SER A 188 -20.90 2.17 -2.90
CA SER A 188 -20.04 1.87 -4.06
C SER A 188 -18.78 1.13 -3.62
N SER A 189 -18.27 0.23 -4.46
CA SER A 189 -17.05 -0.52 -4.16
C SER A 189 -15.80 0.24 -4.60
N ILE A 190 -15.04 0.77 -3.65
CA ILE A 190 -13.76 1.45 -3.91
C ILE A 190 -12.75 0.54 -4.61
N LYS A 191 -12.67 -0.76 -4.24
CA LYS A 191 -11.64 -1.68 -4.75
C LYS A 191 -11.68 -1.81 -6.27
N ILE A 192 -12.87 -1.94 -6.83
CA ILE A 192 -13.07 -2.13 -8.27
C ILE A 192 -12.76 -0.84 -9.02
N VAL A 193 -13.28 0.29 -8.50
CA VAL A 193 -13.06 1.61 -9.07
C VAL A 193 -11.56 1.96 -9.10
N ALA A 194 -10.85 1.74 -7.98
CA ALA A 194 -9.43 2.04 -7.87
C ALA A 194 -8.57 1.22 -8.85
N VAL A 195 -8.92 -0.05 -9.09
CA VAL A 195 -8.23 -0.90 -10.07
C VAL A 195 -8.37 -0.31 -11.47
N VAL A 196 -9.59 0.01 -11.92
CA VAL A 196 -9.81 0.55 -13.27
C VAL A 196 -9.17 1.93 -13.44
N VAL A 197 -9.28 2.80 -12.43
CA VAL A 197 -8.64 4.13 -12.44
C VAL A 197 -7.11 4.00 -12.55
N ARG A 198 -6.53 3.01 -11.89
CA ARG A 198 -5.08 2.72 -11.96
C ARG A 198 -4.67 2.16 -13.31
N GLU A 199 -5.42 1.18 -13.86
CA GLU A 199 -5.16 0.59 -15.17
C GLU A 199 -5.21 1.62 -16.30
N MET A 200 -6.09 2.61 -16.19
CA MET A 200 -6.24 3.71 -17.14
C MET A 200 -5.25 4.86 -16.91
N GLU A 201 -4.29 4.71 -15.97
CA GLU A 201 -3.31 5.73 -15.58
C GLU A 201 -3.93 7.03 -15.04
N PHE A 202 -5.17 6.98 -14.57
CA PHE A 202 -5.88 8.12 -13.96
C PHE A 202 -5.58 8.29 -12.47
N GLY A 203 -4.88 7.37 -11.81
CA GLY A 203 -4.63 7.40 -10.37
C GLY A 203 -3.93 8.69 -9.87
N ARG A 204 -3.10 9.31 -10.70
CA ARG A 204 -2.45 10.60 -10.41
C ARG A 204 -3.20 11.82 -10.98
N ARG A 205 -4.23 11.60 -11.79
CA ARG A 205 -5.04 12.68 -12.36
C ARG A 205 -6.07 13.17 -11.33
N ASN A 206 -6.42 14.45 -11.38
CA ASN A 206 -7.40 15.06 -10.47
C ASN A 206 -8.71 14.28 -10.46
N LEU A 207 -9.22 13.93 -11.65
CA LEU A 207 -10.48 13.18 -11.77
C LEU A 207 -10.38 11.81 -11.13
N GLY A 208 -9.29 11.07 -11.34
CA GLY A 208 -9.08 9.76 -10.71
C GLY A 208 -9.02 9.84 -9.19
N GLN A 209 -8.35 10.87 -8.65
CA GLN A 209 -8.31 11.13 -7.21
C GLN A 209 -9.69 11.50 -6.65
N ILE A 210 -10.48 12.29 -7.37
CA ILE A 210 -11.86 12.62 -6.99
C ILE A 210 -12.72 11.36 -6.94
N ILE A 211 -12.68 10.52 -7.97
CA ILE A 211 -13.44 9.27 -8.04
C ILE A 211 -13.09 8.36 -6.86
N VAL A 212 -11.79 8.14 -6.62
CA VAL A 212 -11.34 7.27 -5.51
C VAL A 212 -11.71 7.85 -4.15
N ALA A 213 -11.51 9.16 -3.94
CA ALA A 213 -11.88 9.82 -2.69
C ALA A 213 -13.39 9.82 -2.44
N SER A 214 -14.20 9.99 -3.49
CA SER A 214 -15.65 9.87 -3.37
C SER A 214 -16.07 8.46 -2.97
N ALA A 215 -15.45 7.44 -3.57
CA ALA A 215 -15.73 6.05 -3.20
C ALA A 215 -15.34 5.74 -1.74
N ILE A 216 -14.22 6.28 -1.23
CA ILE A 216 -13.83 6.17 0.19
C ILE A 216 -14.88 6.79 1.11
N LEU A 217 -15.34 8.00 0.77
CA LEU A 217 -16.38 8.68 1.56
C LEU A 217 -17.70 7.94 1.53
N GLU A 218 -18.12 7.43 0.37
CA GLU A 218 -19.34 6.63 0.25
C GLU A 218 -19.26 5.34 1.06
N ASP A 219 -18.13 4.64 1.05
CA ASP A 219 -17.90 3.46 1.90
C ASP A 219 -18.05 3.83 3.39
N THR A 220 -17.40 4.94 3.82
CA THR A 220 -17.48 5.41 5.21
C THR A 220 -18.92 5.78 5.62
N ILE A 221 -19.63 6.54 4.78
CA ILE A 221 -21.04 6.90 5.01
C ILE A 221 -21.92 5.63 5.00
N GLY A 222 -21.64 4.72 4.07
CA GLY A 222 -22.33 3.44 3.96
C GLY A 222 -22.25 2.62 5.24
N TRP A 223 -21.08 2.52 5.86
CA TRP A 223 -20.92 1.81 7.14
C TRP A 223 -21.69 2.45 8.29
N ILE A 224 -21.85 3.77 8.30
CA ILE A 224 -22.71 4.46 9.27
C ILE A 224 -24.19 4.10 9.04
N ILE A 225 -24.64 4.13 7.79
CA ILE A 225 -26.02 3.75 7.44
C ILE A 225 -26.27 2.29 7.74
N ILE A 226 -25.32 1.39 7.44
CA ILE A 226 -25.38 -0.03 7.77
C ILE A 226 -25.53 -0.22 9.29
N ALA A 227 -24.71 0.47 10.08
CA ALA A 227 -24.75 0.38 11.54
C ALA A 227 -26.13 0.79 12.09
N ILE A 228 -26.71 1.89 11.57
CA ILE A 228 -28.05 2.34 11.93
C ILE A 228 -29.09 1.30 11.52
N THR A 229 -29.03 0.78 10.30
CA THR A 229 -29.97 -0.22 9.77
C THR A 229 -29.94 -1.51 10.57
N PHE A 230 -28.75 -1.98 10.93
CA PHE A 230 -28.56 -3.19 11.76
C PHE A 230 -29.05 -3.00 13.18
N SER A 231 -28.84 -1.84 13.75
CA SER A 231 -29.33 -1.51 15.08
C SER A 231 -30.88 -1.50 15.15
N LEU A 232 -31.52 -0.93 14.11
CA LEU A 232 -32.96 -0.99 13.94
C LEU A 232 -33.48 -2.43 13.79
N ALA A 233 -32.75 -3.27 13.07
CA ALA A 233 -33.08 -4.69 12.92
C ALA A 233 -32.99 -5.46 14.23
N ALA A 234 -31.99 -5.18 15.05
CA ALA A 234 -31.77 -5.83 16.34
C ALA A 234 -32.82 -5.43 17.43
N ALA A 235 -33.31 -4.20 17.36
CA ALA A 235 -34.27 -3.67 18.34
C ALA A 235 -35.69 -4.29 18.22
N GLY A 236 -36.04 -4.93 17.12
CA GLY A 236 -37.31 -5.63 16.88
C GLY A 236 -38.56 -4.75 16.83
N GLN A 237 -38.59 -3.61 17.48
CA GLN A 237 -39.58 -2.53 17.39
C GLN A 237 -38.89 -1.20 17.20
N ILE A 238 -39.46 -0.31 16.38
CA ILE A 238 -38.91 1.01 16.10
C ILE A 238 -39.28 1.95 17.26
N ASP A 239 -38.51 1.86 18.37
CA ASP A 239 -38.53 2.87 19.40
C ASP A 239 -37.53 3.98 19.08
N LEU A 240 -38.01 5.22 19.03
CA LEU A 240 -37.21 6.39 18.72
C LEU A 240 -36.04 6.56 19.70
N ALA A 241 -36.21 6.14 20.97
CA ALA A 241 -35.17 6.20 21.97
C ALA A 241 -34.04 5.19 21.69
N SER A 242 -34.37 3.98 21.28
CA SER A 242 -33.41 2.92 20.93
C SER A 242 -32.63 3.30 19.68
N VAL A 243 -33.29 3.87 18.66
CA VAL A 243 -32.65 4.40 17.44
C VAL A 243 -31.68 5.53 17.78
N ALA A 244 -32.12 6.50 18.58
CA ALA A 244 -31.28 7.61 19.01
C ALA A 244 -30.08 7.12 19.84
N ALA A 245 -30.27 6.18 20.75
CA ALA A 245 -29.19 5.58 21.54
C ALA A 245 -28.13 4.90 20.64
N SER A 246 -28.55 4.17 19.61
CA SER A 246 -27.65 3.50 18.68
C SER A 246 -26.89 4.46 17.77
N VAL A 247 -27.56 5.50 17.27
CA VAL A 247 -26.92 6.56 16.48
C VAL A 247 -25.89 7.33 17.33
N ILE A 248 -26.28 7.71 18.55
CA ILE A 248 -25.39 8.41 19.49
C ILE A 248 -24.24 7.47 19.92
N GLY A 249 -24.51 6.21 20.22
CA GLY A 249 -23.50 5.21 20.55
C GLY A 249 -22.49 5.00 19.43
N THR A 250 -22.97 4.90 18.18
CA THR A 250 -22.11 4.80 16.99
C THR A 250 -21.24 6.07 16.82
N ALA A 251 -21.84 7.25 16.94
CA ALA A 251 -21.11 8.50 16.84
C ALA A 251 -20.05 8.63 17.95
N LEU A 252 -20.39 8.28 19.18
CA LEU A 252 -19.48 8.30 20.31
C LEU A 252 -18.34 7.29 20.13
N PHE A 253 -18.65 6.08 19.67
CA PHE A 253 -17.65 5.06 19.33
C PHE A 253 -16.67 5.58 18.25
N LEU A 254 -17.16 6.19 17.17
CA LEU A 254 -16.30 6.74 16.12
C LEU A 254 -15.41 7.87 16.65
N VAL A 255 -15.99 8.82 17.40
CA VAL A 255 -15.21 9.91 17.99
C VAL A 255 -14.15 9.37 18.96
N ALA A 256 -14.51 8.45 19.86
CA ALA A 256 -13.58 7.82 20.78
C ALA A 256 -12.47 7.05 20.04
N SER A 257 -12.82 6.30 18.98
CA SER A 257 -11.87 5.54 18.18
C SER A 257 -10.85 6.44 17.47
N PHE A 258 -11.30 7.53 16.83
CA PHE A 258 -10.40 8.44 16.10
C PHE A 258 -9.62 9.41 16.99
N THR A 259 -10.02 9.61 18.26
CA THR A 259 -9.30 10.47 19.22
C THR A 259 -8.37 9.65 20.12
N VAL A 260 -8.95 8.83 20.99
CA VAL A 260 -8.23 8.01 21.99
C VAL A 260 -7.73 6.72 21.35
N GLY A 261 -8.59 6.03 20.61
CA GLY A 261 -8.29 4.73 19.97
C GLY A 261 -7.09 4.82 19.05
N ARG A 262 -6.97 5.89 18.27
CA ARG A 262 -5.82 6.12 17.38
C ARG A 262 -4.48 6.12 18.14
N ARG A 263 -4.43 6.81 19.29
CA ARG A 263 -3.20 6.85 20.11
C ARG A 263 -2.90 5.50 20.74
N LEU A 264 -3.94 4.82 21.22
CA LEU A 264 -3.81 3.51 21.87
C LEU A 264 -3.34 2.45 20.86
N VAL A 265 -3.98 2.37 19.70
CA VAL A 265 -3.61 1.43 18.62
C VAL A 265 -2.17 1.66 18.16
N SER A 266 -1.79 2.91 17.88
CA SER A 266 -0.42 3.24 17.49
C SER A 266 0.58 2.90 18.59
N PHE A 267 0.24 3.12 19.86
CA PHE A 267 1.08 2.74 21.01
C PHE A 267 1.24 1.22 21.10
N MET A 268 0.15 0.46 21.01
CA MET A 268 0.18 -1.01 21.10
C MET A 268 1.03 -1.62 19.99
N ILE A 269 0.84 -1.17 18.74
CA ILE A 269 1.61 -1.67 17.59
C ILE A 269 3.10 -1.31 17.76
N ARG A 270 3.41 -0.08 18.18
CA ARG A 270 4.79 0.36 18.42
C ARG A 270 5.44 -0.45 19.54
N TRP A 271 4.77 -0.58 20.66
CA TRP A 271 5.28 -1.34 21.81
C TRP A 271 5.57 -2.80 21.43
N THR A 272 4.68 -3.44 20.67
CA THR A 272 4.89 -4.81 20.19
C THR A 272 6.07 -4.89 19.21
N ASN A 273 6.15 -3.97 18.24
CA ASN A 273 7.23 -3.95 17.27
C ASN A 273 8.61 -3.70 17.91
N ASP A 274 8.65 -2.91 19.00
CA ASP A 274 9.90 -2.53 19.66
C ASP A 274 10.40 -3.60 20.64
N ASN A 275 9.49 -4.43 21.20
CA ASN A 275 9.82 -5.45 22.20
C ASN A 275 9.98 -6.87 21.64
N PHE A 276 9.54 -7.12 20.40
CA PHE A 276 9.62 -8.44 19.79
C PHE A 276 10.38 -8.39 18.47
N GLU A 277 11.26 -9.36 18.22
CA GLU A 277 12.09 -9.40 17.00
C GLU A 277 11.34 -9.93 15.77
N SER A 278 10.25 -10.67 15.97
CA SER A 278 9.49 -11.26 14.87
C SER A 278 8.22 -10.48 14.55
N ASP A 279 7.73 -10.59 13.30
CA ASP A 279 6.50 -9.92 12.84
C ASP A 279 5.21 -10.58 13.39
N PHE A 280 5.28 -11.84 13.86
CA PHE A 280 4.10 -12.57 14.34
C PHE A 280 3.38 -11.90 15.52
N PRO A 281 4.08 -11.38 16.56
CA PRO A 281 3.42 -10.64 17.64
C PRO A 281 2.68 -9.39 17.15
N VAL A 282 3.19 -8.70 16.13
CA VAL A 282 2.53 -7.53 15.54
C VAL A 282 1.23 -7.94 14.82
N ILE A 283 1.27 -9.02 14.03
CA ILE A 283 0.08 -9.59 13.40
C ILE A 283 -0.96 -10.01 14.46
N THR A 284 -0.51 -10.68 15.53
CA THR A 284 -1.39 -11.06 16.62
C THR A 284 -2.01 -9.83 17.29
N THR A 285 -1.25 -8.77 17.55
CA THR A 285 -1.75 -7.51 18.09
C THR A 285 -2.80 -6.88 17.19
N ILE A 286 -2.59 -6.87 15.87
CA ILE A 286 -3.57 -6.39 14.89
C ILE A 286 -4.88 -7.16 14.99
N LEU A 287 -4.82 -8.50 15.05
CA LEU A 287 -6.00 -9.35 15.18
C LEU A 287 -6.72 -9.14 16.52
N VAL A 288 -5.97 -9.00 17.62
CA VAL A 288 -6.54 -8.70 18.96
C VAL A 288 -7.24 -7.35 18.97
N ILE A 289 -6.65 -6.32 18.37
CA ILE A 289 -7.28 -5.00 18.23
C ILE A 289 -8.57 -5.11 17.42
N MET A 290 -8.54 -5.81 16.29
CA MET A 290 -9.72 -6.02 15.44
C MET A 290 -10.86 -6.70 16.22
N ILE A 291 -10.58 -7.82 16.88
CA ILE A 291 -11.58 -8.56 17.66
C ILE A 291 -12.08 -7.72 18.83
N GLY A 292 -11.19 -7.04 19.55
CA GLY A 292 -11.56 -6.16 20.69
C GLY A 292 -12.48 -5.03 20.27
N MET A 293 -12.21 -4.37 19.14
CA MET A 293 -13.08 -3.32 18.61
C MET A 293 -14.41 -3.88 18.05
N ALA A 294 -14.38 -5.06 17.43
CA ALA A 294 -15.60 -5.74 16.99
C ALA A 294 -16.50 -6.12 18.18
N LEU A 295 -15.94 -6.61 19.27
CA LEU A 295 -16.67 -6.87 20.52
C LEU A 295 -17.20 -5.57 21.14
N THR A 296 -16.40 -4.50 21.14
CA THR A 296 -16.83 -3.18 21.65
C THR A 296 -18.07 -2.68 20.91
N THR A 297 -18.10 -2.77 19.58
CA THR A 297 -19.29 -2.39 18.80
C THR A 297 -20.47 -3.29 19.08
N HIS A 298 -20.27 -4.58 19.29
CA HIS A 298 -21.33 -5.51 19.67
C HIS A 298 -21.97 -5.14 21.02
N PHE A 299 -21.16 -4.81 22.04
CA PHE A 299 -21.67 -4.39 23.35
C PHE A 299 -22.43 -3.04 23.33
N ILE A 300 -22.10 -2.17 22.37
CA ILE A 300 -22.82 -0.89 22.16
C ILE A 300 -24.16 -1.12 21.43
N GLY A 301 -24.44 -2.35 20.97
CA GLY A 301 -25.63 -2.67 20.18
C GLY A 301 -25.45 -2.40 18.68
N VAL A 302 -24.20 -2.29 18.20
CA VAL A 302 -23.84 -2.12 16.79
C VAL A 302 -23.17 -3.39 16.29
N HIS A 303 -23.32 -3.70 15.00
CA HIS A 303 -22.75 -4.92 14.45
C HIS A 303 -21.21 -4.93 14.48
N THR A 304 -20.62 -6.11 14.77
CA THR A 304 -19.15 -6.33 14.90
C THR A 304 -18.33 -5.86 13.71
N VAL A 305 -18.92 -5.86 12.53
CA VAL A 305 -18.38 -5.44 11.23
C VAL A 305 -17.85 -4.01 11.27
N LEU A 306 -18.54 -3.06 11.93
CA LEU A 306 -18.08 -1.68 12.07
C LEU A 306 -16.77 -1.60 12.87
N GLY A 307 -16.68 -2.35 13.96
CA GLY A 307 -15.46 -2.39 14.79
C GLY A 307 -14.26 -2.91 14.02
N ALA A 308 -14.43 -3.97 13.22
CA ALA A 308 -13.39 -4.51 12.36
C ALA A 308 -12.94 -3.51 11.28
N PHE A 309 -13.88 -2.80 10.65
CA PHE A 309 -13.54 -1.75 9.67
C PHE A 309 -12.78 -0.58 10.30
N VAL A 310 -13.27 -0.04 11.42
CA VAL A 310 -12.64 1.09 12.12
C VAL A 310 -11.25 0.71 12.64
N SER A 311 -11.08 -0.51 13.16
CA SER A 311 -9.75 -1.01 13.55
C SER A 311 -8.78 -1.00 12.38
N GLY A 312 -9.24 -1.43 11.19
CA GLY A 312 -8.46 -1.38 9.96
C GLY A 312 -8.00 0.03 9.61
N VAL A 313 -8.91 1.02 9.67
CA VAL A 313 -8.57 2.43 9.41
C VAL A 313 -7.50 2.94 10.37
N LEU A 314 -7.63 2.64 11.67
CA LEU A 314 -6.66 3.08 12.69
C LEU A 314 -5.29 2.42 12.51
N ILE A 315 -5.26 1.14 12.14
CA ILE A 315 -4.04 0.38 11.88
C ILE A 315 -3.37 0.87 10.60
N GLY A 316 -4.14 1.11 9.54
CA GLY A 316 -3.63 1.62 8.26
C GLY A 316 -3.02 3.03 8.35
N GLU A 317 -3.43 3.85 9.31
CA GLU A 317 -2.82 5.15 9.60
C GLU A 317 -1.52 5.05 10.43
N SER A 318 -1.17 3.87 10.95
CA SER A 318 0.05 3.68 11.75
C SER A 318 1.29 3.69 10.85
N PRO A 319 2.30 4.52 11.14
CA PRO A 319 3.52 4.61 10.32
C PRO A 319 4.43 3.37 10.43
N ILE A 320 4.12 2.44 11.34
CA ILE A 320 4.94 1.25 11.65
C ILE A 320 4.49 0.01 10.87
N LEU A 321 3.35 0.09 10.17
CA LEU A 321 2.88 -1.04 9.38
C LEU A 321 3.85 -1.28 8.21
N THR A 322 4.76 -2.23 8.37
CA THR A 322 5.71 -2.58 7.30
C THR A 322 4.98 -3.21 6.12
N ARG A 323 5.48 -2.99 4.91
CA ARG A 323 4.95 -3.62 3.69
C ARG A 323 4.88 -5.14 3.79
N TYR A 324 5.76 -5.72 4.58
CA TYR A 324 5.84 -7.17 4.79
C TYR A 324 4.65 -7.70 5.61
N ILE A 325 4.30 -7.05 6.73
CA ILE A 325 3.15 -7.40 7.57
C ILE A 325 1.84 -7.25 6.78
N ASP A 326 1.67 -6.13 6.05
CA ASP A 326 0.51 -5.94 5.16
C ASP A 326 0.41 -7.05 4.11
N ALA A 327 1.53 -7.43 3.48
CA ALA A 327 1.55 -8.47 2.46
C ALA A 327 1.18 -9.86 3.02
N GLN A 328 1.62 -10.20 4.24
CA GLN A 328 1.28 -11.49 4.89
C GLN A 328 -0.21 -11.56 5.22
N LEU A 329 -0.76 -10.54 5.88
CA LEU A 329 -2.19 -10.47 6.20
C LEU A 329 -3.04 -10.51 4.94
N ARG A 330 -2.71 -9.69 3.95
CA ARG A 330 -3.39 -9.63 2.66
C ARG A 330 -3.33 -10.97 1.93
N GLY A 331 -2.17 -11.63 1.93
CA GLY A 331 -1.98 -12.92 1.31
C GLY A 331 -2.95 -13.97 1.85
N LEU A 332 -3.03 -14.13 3.16
CA LEU A 332 -3.92 -15.09 3.83
C LEU A 332 -5.40 -14.75 3.60
N ILE A 333 -5.77 -13.48 3.77
CA ILE A 333 -7.17 -13.04 3.63
C ILE A 333 -7.66 -13.26 2.19
N LEU A 334 -6.88 -12.87 1.20
CA LEU A 334 -7.28 -12.97 -0.21
C LEU A 334 -7.17 -14.41 -0.76
N ALA A 335 -6.29 -15.25 -0.21
CA ALA A 335 -6.11 -16.61 -0.69
C ALA A 335 -7.13 -17.60 -0.08
N PHE A 336 -7.50 -17.42 1.18
CA PHE A 336 -8.31 -18.38 1.92
C PHE A 336 -9.70 -17.80 2.27
N PHE A 337 -9.76 -16.72 3.03
CA PHE A 337 -11.03 -16.25 3.59
C PHE A 337 -11.97 -15.63 2.54
N MET A 338 -11.40 -14.92 1.59
CA MET A 338 -12.18 -14.24 0.54
C MET A 338 -12.92 -15.23 -0.39
N PRO A 339 -12.29 -16.29 -0.94
CA PRO A 339 -13.01 -17.32 -1.71
C PRO A 339 -14.10 -18.03 -0.92
N VAL A 340 -13.87 -18.31 0.36
CA VAL A 340 -14.86 -18.97 1.22
C VAL A 340 -16.06 -18.06 1.45
N PHE A 341 -15.85 -16.80 1.85
CA PHE A 341 -16.93 -15.86 2.10
C PHE A 341 -17.78 -15.59 0.84
N PHE A 342 -17.14 -15.23 -0.29
CA PHE A 342 -17.90 -14.96 -1.51
C PHE A 342 -18.49 -16.22 -2.13
N GLY A 343 -17.82 -17.35 -1.98
CA GLY A 343 -18.34 -18.64 -2.37
C GLY A 343 -19.60 -18.98 -1.58
N MET A 344 -19.61 -18.81 -0.24
CA MET A 344 -20.78 -19.01 0.60
C MET A 344 -21.92 -18.06 0.23
N ALA A 345 -21.62 -16.79 -0.03
CA ALA A 345 -22.62 -15.83 -0.51
C ALA A 345 -23.21 -16.24 -1.86
N GLY A 346 -22.39 -16.77 -2.76
CA GLY A 346 -22.84 -17.32 -4.03
C GLY A 346 -23.68 -18.60 -3.87
N LEU A 347 -23.31 -19.49 -2.95
CA LEU A 347 -24.09 -20.70 -2.61
C LEU A 347 -25.51 -20.37 -2.13
N SER A 348 -25.65 -19.28 -1.39
CA SER A 348 -26.95 -18.80 -0.92
C SER A 348 -27.77 -18.13 -2.02
N THR A 349 -27.22 -17.97 -3.24
CA THR A 349 -27.90 -17.32 -4.37
C THR A 349 -28.54 -18.38 -5.27
N ASP A 350 -29.86 -18.35 -5.34
CA ASP A 350 -30.65 -19.27 -6.22
C ASP A 350 -31.15 -18.51 -7.46
N LEU A 351 -30.42 -18.63 -8.56
CA LEU A 351 -30.79 -17.98 -9.82
C LEU A 351 -32.00 -18.64 -10.50
N THR A 352 -32.49 -19.80 -10.06
CA THR A 352 -33.67 -20.46 -10.66
C THR A 352 -34.91 -19.61 -10.49
N ILE A 353 -34.95 -18.71 -9.51
CA ILE A 353 -36.06 -17.73 -9.36
C ILE A 353 -36.23 -16.83 -10.59
N LEU A 354 -35.16 -16.58 -11.33
CA LEU A 354 -35.20 -15.75 -12.55
C LEU A 354 -35.90 -16.43 -13.73
N THR A 355 -36.24 -17.72 -13.63
CA THR A 355 -37.09 -18.40 -14.63
C THR A 355 -38.54 -17.97 -14.51
N GLN A 356 -38.95 -17.38 -13.40
CA GLN A 356 -40.28 -16.80 -13.21
C GLN A 356 -40.31 -15.38 -13.82
N PRO A 357 -41.20 -15.11 -14.80
CA PRO A 357 -41.22 -13.81 -15.51
C PRO A 357 -41.37 -12.61 -14.58
N ASP A 358 -42.21 -12.73 -13.55
CA ASP A 358 -42.48 -11.64 -12.59
C ASP A 358 -41.26 -11.30 -11.78
N LEU A 359 -40.51 -12.30 -11.26
CA LEU A 359 -39.30 -12.10 -10.50
C LEU A 359 -38.12 -11.61 -11.37
N LEU A 360 -38.07 -12.07 -12.62
CA LEU A 360 -37.12 -11.55 -13.62
C LEU A 360 -37.38 -10.07 -13.89
N LEU A 361 -38.65 -9.67 -14.15
CA LEU A 361 -39.01 -8.28 -14.41
C LEU A 361 -38.69 -7.40 -13.20
N LEU A 362 -38.98 -7.84 -11.98
CA LEU A 362 -38.65 -7.13 -10.76
C LEU A 362 -37.12 -7.02 -10.56
N THR A 363 -36.37 -8.06 -10.89
CA THR A 363 -34.89 -8.02 -10.84
C THR A 363 -34.33 -7.02 -11.85
N LEU A 364 -34.84 -7.00 -13.07
CA LEU A 364 -34.44 -6.00 -14.09
C LEU A 364 -34.81 -4.59 -13.64
N GLY A 365 -36.01 -4.42 -13.05
CA GLY A 365 -36.42 -3.15 -12.44
C GLY A 365 -35.50 -2.69 -11.33
N LEU A 366 -35.09 -3.61 -10.44
CA LEU A 366 -34.12 -3.35 -9.38
C LEU A 366 -32.76 -2.90 -9.95
N ILE A 367 -32.24 -3.61 -10.96
CA ILE A 367 -30.99 -3.26 -11.64
C ILE A 367 -31.09 -1.87 -12.29
N ALA A 368 -32.21 -1.57 -12.95
CA ALA A 368 -32.45 -0.27 -13.58
C ALA A 368 -32.50 0.86 -12.54
N VAL A 369 -33.31 0.72 -11.49
CA VAL A 369 -33.42 1.73 -10.41
C VAL A 369 -32.09 1.92 -9.71
N ALA A 370 -31.39 0.84 -9.39
CA ALA A 370 -30.07 0.88 -8.76
C ALA A 370 -29.03 1.62 -9.61
N SER A 371 -28.98 1.32 -10.92
CA SER A 371 -28.04 1.95 -11.84
C SER A 371 -28.39 3.41 -12.13
N LEU A 372 -29.67 3.71 -12.41
CA LEU A 372 -30.12 5.07 -12.69
C LEU A 372 -29.99 5.98 -11.47
N GLY A 373 -30.40 5.49 -10.29
CA GLY A 373 -30.28 6.24 -9.04
C GLY A 373 -28.83 6.58 -8.71
N LYS A 374 -27.93 5.60 -8.86
CA LYS A 374 -26.50 5.78 -8.61
C LYS A 374 -25.85 6.72 -9.61
N PHE A 375 -26.17 6.52 -10.90
CA PHE A 375 -25.66 7.38 -11.98
C PHE A 375 -26.14 8.83 -11.81
N ALA A 376 -27.44 9.03 -11.55
CA ALA A 376 -28.00 10.35 -11.32
C ALA A 376 -27.40 11.04 -10.09
N GLY A 377 -27.27 10.31 -8.97
CA GLY A 377 -26.68 10.82 -7.74
C GLY A 377 -25.24 11.29 -7.92
N ALA A 378 -24.40 10.45 -8.50
CA ALA A 378 -23.00 10.77 -8.74
C ALA A 378 -22.82 11.88 -9.79
N PHE A 379 -23.65 11.88 -10.84
CA PHE A 379 -23.64 12.92 -11.89
C PHE A 379 -24.01 14.29 -11.32
N VAL A 380 -25.12 14.38 -10.60
CA VAL A 380 -25.58 15.64 -9.96
C VAL A 380 -24.54 16.15 -8.96
N GLY A 381 -23.99 15.26 -8.12
CA GLY A 381 -22.94 15.63 -7.17
C GLY A 381 -21.66 16.13 -7.85
N ALA A 382 -21.30 15.55 -8.99
CA ALA A 382 -20.16 15.98 -9.79
C ALA A 382 -20.39 17.38 -10.42
N GLU A 383 -21.57 17.68 -10.91
CA GLU A 383 -21.91 19.02 -11.40
C GLU A 383 -21.91 20.07 -10.27
N ILE A 384 -22.50 19.75 -9.10
CA ILE A 384 -22.45 20.61 -7.91
C ILE A 384 -20.98 20.81 -7.47
N GLY A 385 -20.13 19.80 -7.60
CA GLY A 385 -18.69 19.86 -7.33
C GLY A 385 -17.87 20.64 -8.36
N GLY A 386 -18.50 21.18 -9.42
CA GLY A 386 -17.86 22.01 -10.45
C GLY A 386 -17.12 21.21 -11.53
N LEU A 387 -17.40 19.93 -11.70
CA LEU A 387 -16.83 19.10 -12.75
C LEU A 387 -17.55 19.35 -14.10
N THR A 388 -16.82 19.17 -15.20
CA THR A 388 -17.42 19.26 -16.53
C THR A 388 -18.34 18.04 -16.80
N LYS A 389 -19.29 18.16 -17.72
CA LYS A 389 -20.22 17.07 -18.05
C LYS A 389 -19.52 15.76 -18.43
N ARG A 390 -18.37 15.81 -19.11
CA ARG A 390 -17.58 14.62 -19.45
C ARG A 390 -16.94 13.98 -18.22
N GLU A 391 -16.43 14.81 -17.32
CA GLU A 391 -15.90 14.37 -16.02
C GLU A 391 -17.02 13.80 -15.15
N ALA A 392 -18.19 14.45 -15.11
CA ALA A 392 -19.37 13.99 -14.37
C ALA A 392 -19.89 12.62 -14.86
N ILE A 393 -19.91 12.39 -16.18
CA ILE A 393 -20.25 11.07 -16.75
C ILE A 393 -19.22 10.01 -16.32
N ALA A 394 -17.93 10.34 -16.32
CA ALA A 394 -16.89 9.39 -15.89
C ALA A 394 -17.02 9.05 -14.39
N VAL A 395 -17.31 10.05 -13.54
CA VAL A 395 -17.64 9.85 -12.13
C VAL A 395 -18.85 8.94 -11.99
N ALA A 396 -19.95 9.25 -12.67
CA ALA A 396 -21.19 8.48 -12.61
C ALA A 396 -21.01 7.02 -13.04
N CYS A 397 -20.23 6.76 -14.11
CA CYS A 397 -19.86 5.41 -14.52
C CYS A 397 -19.03 4.69 -13.44
N GLY A 398 -18.04 5.38 -12.82
CA GLY A 398 -17.19 4.81 -11.80
C GLY A 398 -17.94 4.48 -10.52
N MET A 399 -18.81 5.40 -10.08
CA MET A 399 -19.57 5.24 -8.84
C MET A 399 -20.67 4.18 -8.92
N ASN A 400 -21.01 3.67 -10.11
CA ASN A 400 -21.92 2.53 -10.29
C ASN A 400 -21.23 1.17 -10.01
N ALA A 401 -19.99 1.17 -9.57
CA ALA A 401 -19.31 -0.04 -9.10
C ALA A 401 -19.93 -0.53 -7.80
N ARG A 402 -20.38 -1.75 -7.81
CA ARG A 402 -20.86 -2.47 -6.63
C ARG A 402 -19.93 -3.62 -6.32
N GLY A 403 -20.00 -4.21 -5.13
CA GLY A 403 -19.01 -5.24 -4.84
C GLY A 403 -19.25 -5.99 -3.54
N SER A 404 -18.18 -6.16 -2.77
CA SER A 404 -18.20 -6.94 -1.54
C SER A 404 -19.16 -6.39 -0.50
N THR A 405 -19.29 -5.07 -0.39
CA THR A 405 -20.06 -4.42 0.66
C THR A 405 -21.57 -4.69 0.51
N GLU A 406 -22.10 -4.66 -0.71
CA GLU A 406 -23.52 -4.97 -0.97
C GLU A 406 -23.84 -6.42 -0.65
N VAL A 407 -22.94 -7.35 -1.04
CA VAL A 407 -23.10 -8.77 -0.72
C VAL A 407 -23.08 -9.00 0.78
N ILE A 408 -22.17 -8.33 1.51
CA ILE A 408 -22.12 -8.38 2.98
C ILE A 408 -23.43 -7.87 3.59
N VAL A 409 -23.92 -6.70 3.15
CA VAL A 409 -25.20 -6.14 3.62
C VAL A 409 -26.37 -7.08 3.35
N ALA A 410 -26.42 -7.66 2.14
CA ALA A 410 -27.46 -8.59 1.77
C ALA A 410 -27.40 -9.89 2.61
N THR A 411 -26.19 -10.46 2.83
CA THR A 411 -25.98 -11.67 3.62
C THR A 411 -26.40 -11.45 5.09
N ILE A 412 -26.04 -10.31 5.67
CA ILE A 412 -26.44 -9.97 7.03
C ILE A 412 -27.95 -9.71 7.10
N GLY A 413 -28.52 -9.00 6.11
CA GLY A 413 -29.97 -8.79 6.02
C GLY A 413 -30.76 -10.09 5.93
N LEU A 414 -30.24 -11.08 5.22
CA LEU A 414 -30.81 -12.42 5.13
C LEU A 414 -30.70 -13.15 6.47
N SER A 415 -29.54 -13.14 7.11
CA SER A 415 -29.32 -13.81 8.41
C SER A 415 -30.15 -13.21 9.56
N MET A 416 -30.43 -11.90 9.50
CA MET A 416 -31.29 -11.20 10.46
C MET A 416 -32.79 -11.34 10.15
N GLY A 417 -33.15 -12.03 9.05
CA GLY A 417 -34.56 -12.14 8.61
C GLY A 417 -35.18 -10.82 8.18
N ALA A 418 -34.34 -9.85 7.76
CA ALA A 418 -34.78 -8.58 7.18
C ALA A 418 -34.98 -8.64 5.66
N LEU A 419 -34.35 -9.62 5.02
CA LEU A 419 -34.50 -9.90 3.58
C LEU A 419 -34.99 -11.33 3.39
N SER A 420 -35.89 -11.53 2.41
CA SER A 420 -36.26 -12.88 1.96
C SER A 420 -35.17 -13.46 1.04
N GLN A 421 -35.16 -14.77 0.86
CA GLN A 421 -34.23 -15.47 -0.02
C GLN A 421 -34.30 -14.94 -1.47
N ASN A 422 -35.51 -14.68 -1.97
CA ASN A 422 -35.71 -14.14 -3.32
C ASN A 422 -35.12 -12.73 -3.45
N LEU A 423 -35.37 -11.86 -2.48
CA LEU A 423 -34.85 -10.49 -2.49
C LEU A 423 -33.33 -10.46 -2.34
N TYR A 424 -32.76 -11.36 -1.51
CA TYR A 424 -31.33 -11.56 -1.43
C TYR A 424 -30.73 -11.92 -2.80
N THR A 425 -31.31 -12.92 -3.49
CA THR A 425 -30.87 -13.33 -4.82
C THR A 425 -30.95 -12.20 -5.85
N MET A 426 -32.03 -11.40 -5.82
CA MET A 426 -32.19 -10.24 -6.70
C MET A 426 -31.08 -9.19 -6.43
N ILE A 427 -30.76 -8.88 -5.16
CA ILE A 427 -29.70 -7.94 -4.78
C ILE A 427 -28.33 -8.44 -5.23
N VAL A 428 -28.03 -9.72 -5.03
CA VAL A 428 -26.74 -10.32 -5.45
C VAL A 428 -26.62 -10.31 -6.96
N THR A 429 -27.70 -10.66 -7.69
CA THR A 429 -27.74 -10.61 -9.17
C THR A 429 -27.52 -9.19 -9.68
N MET A 430 -28.16 -8.20 -9.06
CA MET A 430 -27.94 -6.79 -9.34
C MET A 430 -26.47 -6.40 -9.12
N ALA A 431 -25.88 -6.77 -7.98
CA ALA A 431 -24.50 -6.44 -7.65
C ALA A 431 -23.51 -7.05 -8.67
N VAL A 432 -23.70 -8.31 -9.07
CA VAL A 432 -22.87 -8.97 -10.10
C VAL A 432 -22.99 -8.23 -11.43
N THR A 433 -24.22 -8.01 -11.90
CA THR A 433 -24.48 -7.43 -13.22
C THR A 433 -23.92 -6.00 -13.33
N THR A 434 -24.19 -5.15 -12.34
CA THR A 434 -23.72 -3.76 -12.35
C THR A 434 -22.20 -3.68 -12.20
N THR A 435 -21.59 -4.57 -11.40
CA THR A 435 -20.15 -4.65 -11.20
C THR A 435 -19.43 -5.07 -12.49
N MET A 436 -19.96 -6.07 -13.20
CA MET A 436 -19.38 -6.49 -14.47
C MET A 436 -19.53 -5.44 -15.57
N ALA A 437 -20.59 -4.63 -15.54
CA ALA A 437 -20.81 -3.55 -16.49
C ALA A 437 -19.93 -2.32 -16.24
N MET A 438 -19.51 -2.07 -14.99
CA MET A 438 -18.80 -0.85 -14.63
C MET A 438 -17.41 -0.70 -15.28
N PRO A 439 -16.49 -1.69 -15.27
CA PRO A 439 -15.15 -1.49 -15.83
C PRO A 439 -15.14 -1.06 -17.31
N PRO A 440 -15.90 -1.69 -18.23
CA PRO A 440 -15.98 -1.22 -19.60
C PRO A 440 -16.62 0.18 -19.73
N MET A 441 -17.66 0.48 -18.92
CA MET A 441 -18.29 1.80 -18.93
C MET A 441 -17.31 2.89 -18.45
N LEU A 442 -16.59 2.65 -17.37
CA LEU A 442 -15.63 3.61 -16.83
C LEU A 442 -14.44 3.81 -17.78
N ARG A 443 -13.88 2.73 -18.36
CA ARG A 443 -12.81 2.84 -19.38
C ARG A 443 -13.26 3.68 -20.57
N TRP A 444 -14.48 3.46 -21.08
CA TRP A 444 -15.07 4.24 -22.15
C TRP A 444 -15.23 5.72 -21.77
N ALA A 445 -15.70 6.02 -20.57
CA ALA A 445 -15.89 7.39 -20.11
C ALA A 445 -14.54 8.12 -19.89
N LEU A 446 -13.59 7.48 -19.21
CA LEU A 446 -12.25 8.04 -18.93
C LEU A 446 -11.46 8.32 -20.21
N SER A 447 -11.57 7.46 -21.24
CA SER A 447 -10.87 7.68 -22.51
C SER A 447 -11.31 8.97 -23.25
N ARG A 448 -12.46 9.53 -22.88
CA ARG A 448 -13.03 10.77 -23.45
C ARG A 448 -12.71 12.03 -22.65
N VAL A 449 -12.03 11.90 -21.51
CA VAL A 449 -11.66 13.04 -20.66
C VAL A 449 -10.28 13.59 -21.09
N PRO A 450 -10.22 14.81 -21.65
CA PRO A 450 -8.97 15.38 -22.12
C PRO A 450 -8.02 15.71 -20.94
N LEU A 451 -6.72 15.63 -21.19
CA LEU A 451 -5.69 16.05 -20.23
C LEU A 451 -5.51 17.57 -20.33
N ARG A 452 -5.79 18.29 -19.23
CA ARG A 452 -5.61 19.77 -19.17
C ARG A 452 -4.13 20.13 -19.15
N ALA A 453 -3.75 21.24 -19.77
CA ALA A 453 -2.35 21.67 -19.86
C ALA A 453 -1.68 21.89 -18.48
N THR A 454 -2.43 22.44 -17.52
CA THR A 454 -2.00 22.59 -16.13
C THR A 454 -1.76 21.26 -15.43
N GLU A 455 -2.65 20.29 -15.65
CA GLU A 455 -2.56 18.95 -15.10
C GLU A 455 -1.37 18.18 -15.71
N LYS A 456 -1.13 18.34 -17.03
CA LYS A 456 0.03 17.77 -17.72
C LYS A 456 1.35 18.26 -17.12
N LYS A 457 1.45 19.58 -16.84
CA LYS A 457 2.64 20.15 -16.18
C LYS A 457 2.82 19.62 -14.77
N ARG A 458 1.73 19.53 -13.98
CA ARG A 458 1.75 18.96 -12.63
C ARG A 458 2.19 17.50 -12.62
N LEU A 459 1.58 16.66 -13.49
CA LEU A 459 1.95 15.25 -13.60
C LEU A 459 3.40 15.04 -14.04
N GLY A 460 3.90 15.86 -14.98
CA GLY A 460 5.30 15.86 -15.38
C GLY A 460 6.23 16.16 -14.19
N ARG A 461 5.85 17.13 -13.34
CA ARG A 461 6.58 17.46 -12.13
C ARG A 461 6.52 16.35 -11.09
N GLU A 462 5.33 15.82 -10.79
CA GLU A 462 5.14 14.71 -9.85
C GLU A 462 5.87 13.43 -10.30
N MET A 463 5.90 13.15 -11.61
CA MET A 463 6.67 12.03 -12.16
C MET A 463 8.18 12.22 -11.98
N SER A 464 8.68 13.46 -12.08
CA SER A 464 10.08 13.75 -11.78
C SER A 464 10.39 13.60 -10.30
N GLU A 465 9.50 14.15 -9.43
CA GLU A 465 9.62 14.07 -7.97
C GLU A 465 9.51 12.62 -7.45
N ALA A 466 8.64 11.79 -8.04
CA ALA A 466 8.50 10.38 -7.67
C ALA A 466 9.72 9.51 -8.05
N LYS A 467 10.56 9.98 -8.96
CA LYS A 467 11.84 9.34 -9.31
C LYS A 467 12.99 9.82 -8.43
N GLU A 468 12.77 10.85 -7.60
CA GLU A 468 13.79 11.37 -6.70
C GLU A 468 14.04 10.39 -5.56
N PHE A 469 15.31 10.19 -5.22
CA PHE A 469 15.75 9.20 -4.22
C PHE A 469 15.56 9.72 -2.79
N VAL A 470 16.11 10.90 -2.49
CA VAL A 470 16.10 11.47 -1.13
C VAL A 470 14.68 11.75 -0.62
N PRO A 471 13.72 12.25 -1.43
CA PRO A 471 12.33 12.41 -1.00
C PRO A 471 11.59 11.12 -0.62
N ASN A 472 12.06 9.98 -1.09
CA ASN A 472 11.44 8.67 -0.81
C ASN A 472 12.09 7.92 0.35
N LEU A 473 13.11 8.48 1.00
CA LEU A 473 13.68 7.92 2.22
C LEU A 473 12.74 8.21 3.41
N GLU A 474 12.43 7.16 4.18
CA GLU A 474 11.56 7.23 5.35
C GLU A 474 12.31 6.91 6.65
N ARG A 475 13.29 5.97 6.60
CA ARG A 475 14.04 5.53 7.78
C ARG A 475 15.52 5.32 7.46
N LEU A 476 16.39 5.83 8.31
CA LEU A 476 17.85 5.72 8.16
C LEU A 476 18.44 4.79 9.20
N LEU A 477 19.39 3.96 8.79
CA LEU A 477 20.21 3.12 9.66
C LEU A 477 21.65 3.65 9.65
N LEU A 478 22.26 3.81 10.81
CA LEU A 478 23.64 4.23 10.96
C LEU A 478 24.46 3.14 11.63
N ALA A 479 25.53 2.69 10.99
CA ALA A 479 26.55 1.83 11.54
C ALA A 479 27.82 2.69 11.71
N VAL A 480 28.06 3.20 12.93
CA VAL A 480 29.12 4.19 13.20
C VAL A 480 29.80 3.91 14.54
N ASP A 481 31.08 4.24 14.63
CA ASP A 481 31.85 4.23 15.87
C ASP A 481 31.98 5.66 16.46
N ASP A 482 32.67 5.81 17.57
CA ASP A 482 32.93 7.07 18.26
C ASP A 482 34.10 7.89 17.66
N SER A 483 34.73 7.38 16.59
CA SER A 483 35.81 8.05 15.87
C SER A 483 35.37 9.37 15.24
N PRO A 484 36.32 10.29 14.92
CA PRO A 484 36.01 11.50 14.17
C PRO A 484 35.25 11.21 12.85
N ASN A 485 35.57 10.08 12.17
CA ASN A 485 34.86 9.65 10.96
C ASN A 485 33.42 9.22 11.24
N GLY A 486 33.18 8.49 12.35
CA GLY A 486 31.82 8.11 12.79
C GLY A 486 30.99 9.35 13.16
N GLN A 487 31.61 10.34 13.84
CA GLN A 487 30.95 11.60 14.15
C GLN A 487 30.60 12.42 12.89
N PHE A 488 31.52 12.50 11.92
CA PHE A 488 31.23 13.18 10.65
C PHE A 488 30.14 12.47 9.85
N THR A 489 30.13 11.14 9.85
CA THR A 489 29.05 10.34 9.23
C THR A 489 27.69 10.63 9.89
N SER A 490 27.67 10.71 11.22
CA SER A 490 26.50 11.06 12.02
C SER A 490 25.99 12.47 11.71
N TYR A 491 26.92 13.43 11.53
CA TYR A 491 26.61 14.79 11.10
C TYR A 491 25.95 14.81 9.70
N ILE A 492 26.52 14.08 8.73
CA ILE A 492 25.95 13.96 7.37
C ILE A 492 24.55 13.33 7.40
N ALA A 493 24.37 12.24 8.14
CA ALA A 493 23.07 11.58 8.29
C ALA A 493 22.03 12.47 8.97
N GLY A 494 22.43 13.18 10.04
CA GLY A 494 21.58 14.16 10.72
C GLY A 494 21.10 15.28 9.80
N ARG A 495 21.99 15.82 8.94
CA ARG A 495 21.60 16.84 7.93
C ARG A 495 20.62 16.30 6.89
N VAL A 496 20.75 15.03 6.47
CA VAL A 496 19.80 14.40 5.55
C VAL A 496 18.45 14.21 6.24
N ALA A 497 18.44 13.71 7.46
CA ALA A 497 17.22 13.45 8.24
C ALA A 497 16.48 14.72 8.66
N GLY A 498 17.21 15.76 9.09
CA GLY A 498 16.64 16.98 9.64
C GLY A 498 15.72 17.73 8.69
N ARG A 499 15.92 17.59 7.39
CA ARG A 499 15.07 18.24 6.39
C ARG A 499 13.60 17.77 6.44
N ARG A 500 13.33 16.56 6.91
CA ARG A 500 12.00 15.93 6.92
C ARG A 500 11.58 15.34 8.27
N GLY A 501 12.44 15.40 9.28
CA GLY A 501 12.21 14.74 10.56
C GLY A 501 12.24 13.21 10.44
N MET A 502 13.13 12.65 9.59
CA MET A 502 13.23 11.21 9.39
C MET A 502 13.82 10.53 10.63
N PRO A 503 13.25 9.43 11.12
CA PRO A 503 13.81 8.68 12.23
C PRO A 503 15.13 8.01 11.84
N ILE A 504 16.09 8.04 12.76
CA ILE A 504 17.41 7.44 12.62
C ILE A 504 17.61 6.39 13.70
N THR A 505 18.02 5.18 13.30
CA THR A 505 18.49 4.15 14.23
C THR A 505 19.99 4.03 14.14
N VAL A 506 20.67 4.14 15.28
CA VAL A 506 22.12 4.07 15.41
C VAL A 506 22.51 2.71 15.97
N LEU A 507 23.42 2.03 15.27
CA LEU A 507 24.14 0.85 15.73
C LEU A 507 25.57 1.27 16.07
N PRO A 508 25.92 1.47 17.36
CA PRO A 508 27.28 1.79 17.76
C PRO A 508 28.19 0.60 17.47
N LEU A 509 29.23 0.82 16.68
CA LEU A 509 30.25 -0.17 16.40
C LEU A 509 31.33 -0.05 17.49
N ALA A 510 31.44 -1.05 18.39
CA ALA A 510 32.44 -1.03 19.41
C ALA A 510 33.85 -1.25 18.81
N ASN A 511 34.73 -0.27 18.92
CA ASN A 511 36.16 -0.51 18.64
C ASN A 511 36.69 -1.62 19.55
N GLY A 512 37.28 -2.67 18.96
CA GLY A 512 37.77 -3.87 19.65
C GLY A 512 38.87 -3.67 20.69
N SER A 513 39.06 -2.46 21.20
CA SER A 513 39.91 -2.16 22.37
C SER A 513 39.11 -2.36 23.64
N LYS A 514 39.46 -3.41 24.38
CA LYS A 514 38.99 -3.76 25.72
C LYS A 514 38.56 -2.52 26.49
N ARG A 515 37.30 -2.46 26.89
CA ARG A 515 36.78 -1.55 27.91
C ARG A 515 37.71 -1.67 29.14
N ARG A 516 38.62 -0.71 29.32
CA ARG A 516 39.33 -0.57 30.57
C ARG A 516 38.33 -0.10 31.62
N GLU A 517 38.16 -0.88 32.66
CA GLU A 517 37.24 -0.62 33.78
C GLU A 517 37.52 0.69 34.54
N ASP A 518 38.54 1.45 34.15
CA ASP A 518 39.03 2.61 34.89
C ASP A 518 38.56 3.99 34.37
N GLN A 519 37.64 4.07 33.40
CA GLN A 519 37.14 5.39 32.90
C GLN A 519 35.67 5.60 33.24
N LYS A 520 35.41 6.01 34.48
CA LYS A 520 34.05 6.35 35.01
C LYS A 520 33.51 7.72 34.61
N GLU A 521 34.15 8.53 33.75
CA GLU A 521 33.76 9.94 33.49
C GLU A 521 33.69 10.34 32.02
N GLN A 522 33.73 9.43 31.04
CA GLN A 522 33.47 9.81 29.64
C GLN A 522 32.01 9.57 29.28
N PRO A 523 31.37 10.55 28.59
CA PRO A 523 29.97 10.35 28.10
C PRO A 523 29.90 9.13 27.19
N ASP A 524 28.84 8.35 27.33
CA ASP A 524 28.56 7.15 26.53
C ASP A 524 28.63 7.48 25.03
N ALA A 525 29.38 6.68 24.26
CA ALA A 525 29.58 6.88 22.82
C ALA A 525 28.24 7.11 22.07
N GLY A 526 27.18 6.40 22.47
CA GLY A 526 25.83 6.57 21.95
C GLY A 526 25.27 7.98 22.17
N SER A 527 25.54 8.58 23.33
CA SER A 527 25.05 9.93 23.66
C SER A 527 25.73 11.05 22.84
N VAL A 528 27.01 10.88 22.50
CA VAL A 528 27.74 11.82 21.65
C VAL A 528 27.24 11.76 20.22
N ILE A 529 27.02 10.56 19.67
CA ILE A 529 26.48 10.33 18.33
C ILE A 529 25.06 10.92 18.24
N GLU A 530 24.19 10.61 19.20
CA GLU A 530 22.81 11.14 19.24
C GLU A 530 22.77 12.68 19.26
N ARG A 531 23.63 13.29 20.09
CA ARG A 531 23.76 14.74 20.16
C ARG A 531 24.20 15.34 18.82
N THR A 532 25.22 14.74 18.18
CA THR A 532 25.73 15.20 16.87
C THR A 532 24.64 15.15 15.79
N ILE A 533 23.84 14.08 15.76
CA ILE A 533 22.73 13.93 14.82
C ILE A 533 21.69 15.02 15.05
N LYS A 534 21.26 15.28 16.30
CA LYS A 534 20.26 16.29 16.64
C LYS A 534 20.73 17.70 16.29
N GLU A 535 21.94 18.07 16.65
CA GLU A 535 22.54 19.36 16.32
C GLU A 535 22.64 19.58 14.80
N ALA A 536 23.05 18.52 14.05
CA ALA A 536 23.11 18.57 12.59
C ALA A 536 21.74 18.69 11.93
N ALA A 537 20.74 18.01 12.46
CA ALA A 537 19.36 18.07 11.99
C ALA A 537 18.76 19.48 12.18
N GLU A 538 19.00 20.10 13.34
CA GLU A 538 18.54 21.46 13.65
C GLU A 538 19.21 22.52 12.76
N SER A 539 20.49 22.37 12.44
CA SER A 539 21.22 23.30 11.58
C SER A 539 20.67 23.37 10.15
N ASN A 540 20.01 22.32 9.68
CA ASN A 540 19.42 22.23 8.34
C ASN A 540 17.95 22.71 8.28
N ASN A 541 17.34 22.98 9.44
CA ASN A 541 15.97 23.50 9.57
C ASN A 541 15.94 25.03 9.41
N ALA A 542 15.99 25.55 8.17
CA ALA A 542 15.68 26.94 7.93
C ALA A 542 14.16 27.11 7.79
N LYS A 543 13.58 27.90 8.70
CA LYS A 543 12.17 28.24 8.88
C LYS A 543 11.39 28.46 7.58
N PRO A 544 10.34 27.70 7.29
CA PRO A 544 9.11 28.21 6.72
C PRO A 544 8.13 28.56 7.85
N LYS A 545 7.34 29.59 7.65
CA LYS A 545 6.52 30.24 8.67
C LYS A 545 5.34 29.43 9.23
N ASP A 546 5.01 28.21 8.71
CA ASP A 546 3.78 27.51 9.10
C ASP A 546 3.86 25.98 9.28
N ASP A 547 5.03 25.32 9.09
CA ASP A 547 5.17 23.88 9.37
C ASP A 547 6.52 23.67 10.09
N GLN A 548 6.50 23.52 11.40
CA GLN A 548 7.68 23.06 12.14
C GLN A 548 7.89 21.58 11.77
N PRO A 549 9.02 21.19 11.13
CA PRO A 549 9.34 19.78 10.96
C PRO A 549 9.41 19.12 12.32
N ALA A 550 8.87 17.90 12.41
CA ALA A 550 8.94 17.10 13.63
C ALA A 550 10.42 16.91 14.03
N PRO A 551 10.75 16.91 15.32
CA PRO A 551 12.10 16.63 15.77
C PRO A 551 12.52 15.25 15.25
N VAL A 552 13.82 15.12 14.87
CA VAL A 552 14.38 13.82 14.42
C VAL A 552 14.40 12.88 15.61
N ASP A 553 13.69 11.75 15.46
CA ASP A 553 13.71 10.68 16.46
C ASP A 553 14.98 9.84 16.27
N VAL A 554 15.83 9.78 17.30
CA VAL A 554 17.10 9.03 17.26
C VAL A 554 17.02 7.90 18.27
N ILE A 555 17.13 6.66 17.76
CA ILE A 555 17.12 5.44 18.58
C ILE A 555 18.50 4.81 18.53
N VAL A 556 19.18 4.73 19.67
CA VAL A 556 20.46 4.02 19.82
C VAL A 556 20.14 2.59 20.27
N ARG A 557 20.63 1.60 19.51
CA ARG A 557 20.46 0.17 19.83
C ARG A 557 21.72 -0.38 20.48
N ASP A 558 21.54 -1.21 21.48
CA ASP A 558 22.66 -1.96 22.05
C ASP A 558 23.08 -3.08 21.09
N THR A 559 24.36 -3.13 20.76
CA THR A 559 24.96 -4.14 19.88
C THR A 559 25.81 -5.16 20.65
N SER A 560 25.76 -5.14 21.99
CA SER A 560 26.60 -5.97 22.84
C SER A 560 26.34 -7.49 22.75
N GLU A 561 25.13 -7.88 22.30
CA GLU A 561 24.74 -9.29 22.15
C GLU A 561 25.12 -9.89 20.77
N ALA A 562 25.47 -9.07 19.78
CA ALA A 562 25.83 -9.55 18.45
C ALA A 562 27.27 -10.08 18.41
N THR A 563 27.48 -11.22 17.74
CA THR A 563 28.83 -11.84 17.61
C THR A 563 29.70 -11.10 16.60
N SER A 564 29.08 -10.31 15.68
CA SER A 564 29.78 -9.46 14.71
C SER A 564 28.94 -8.24 14.34
N HIS A 565 29.62 -7.16 13.88
CA HIS A 565 28.92 -5.95 13.40
C HIS A 565 28.01 -6.23 12.21
N GLY A 566 28.38 -7.17 11.33
CA GLY A 566 27.50 -7.60 10.21
C GLY A 566 26.23 -8.29 10.70
N GLU A 567 26.28 -9.07 11.77
CA GLU A 567 25.10 -9.71 12.36
C GLU A 567 24.15 -8.69 13.00
N ALA A 568 24.71 -7.70 13.72
CA ALA A 568 23.92 -6.60 14.28
C ALA A 568 23.16 -5.84 13.18
N VAL A 569 23.84 -5.53 12.07
CA VAL A 569 23.22 -4.88 10.91
C VAL A 569 22.18 -5.77 10.25
N THR A 570 22.45 -7.08 10.07
CA THR A 570 21.48 -8.02 9.47
C THR A 570 20.21 -8.11 10.30
N THR A 571 20.33 -8.17 11.62
CA THR A 571 19.20 -8.27 12.53
C THR A 571 18.34 -7.01 12.51
N GLU A 572 18.98 -5.84 12.57
CA GLU A 572 18.25 -4.57 12.56
C GLU A 572 17.68 -4.24 11.16
N ALA A 573 18.41 -4.58 10.08
CA ALA A 573 17.98 -4.33 8.70
C ALA A 573 16.64 -5.00 8.34
N LYS A 574 16.33 -6.14 8.97
CA LYS A 574 15.04 -6.84 8.80
C LYS A 574 13.82 -5.99 9.18
N LYS A 575 14.00 -4.97 10.01
CA LYS A 575 12.94 -4.05 10.44
C LYS A 575 12.56 -3.00 9.39
N GLY A 576 13.22 -3.00 8.21
CA GLY A 576 12.94 -2.14 7.06
C GLY A 576 13.56 -0.75 7.20
N TYR A 577 14.67 -0.52 6.50
CA TYR A 577 15.36 0.76 6.38
C TYR A 577 15.65 1.05 4.90
N ASP A 578 15.64 2.34 4.54
CA ASP A 578 15.76 2.76 3.15
C ASP A 578 17.21 3.07 2.76
N LEU A 579 18.06 3.41 3.73
CA LEU A 579 19.46 3.76 3.51
C LEU A 579 20.29 3.44 4.74
N LEU A 580 21.43 2.75 4.54
CA LEU A 580 22.44 2.49 5.55
C LEU A 580 23.62 3.46 5.37
N PHE A 581 23.94 4.22 6.42
CA PHE A 581 25.18 4.98 6.50
C PHE A 581 26.25 4.16 7.25
N ILE A 582 27.47 4.17 6.71
CA ILE A 582 28.64 3.49 7.32
C ILE A 582 29.76 4.50 7.49
N GLY A 583 30.27 4.62 8.71
CA GLY A 583 31.41 5.47 9.03
C GLY A 583 32.12 5.00 10.31
N MET A 584 33.39 4.61 10.20
CA MET A 584 34.21 4.11 11.29
C MET A 584 35.68 4.46 11.09
N ASP A 585 36.51 4.30 12.13
CA ASP A 585 37.95 4.47 12.01
C ASP A 585 38.55 3.42 11.07
N LYS A 586 39.64 3.80 10.36
CA LYS A 586 40.39 2.89 9.47
C LYS A 586 39.56 2.13 8.44
N MET A 587 38.70 2.84 7.75
CA MET A 587 37.84 2.25 6.71
C MET A 587 38.62 1.61 5.56
N GLN A 588 39.86 2.03 5.33
CA GLN A 588 40.70 1.57 4.22
C GLN A 588 41.98 0.86 4.71
N MET A 589 42.40 -0.16 3.95
CA MET A 589 43.71 -0.75 4.02
C MET A 589 44.73 0.10 3.25
N ALA A 590 46.03 -0.10 3.52
CA ALA A 590 47.12 0.59 2.84
C ALA A 590 47.11 0.46 1.29
N ASN A 591 46.42 -0.51 0.74
CA ASN A 591 46.24 -0.75 -0.68
C ASN A 591 44.98 -0.06 -1.29
N GLY A 592 44.29 0.77 -0.52
CA GLY A 592 43.06 1.45 -0.95
C GLY A 592 41.79 0.59 -0.98
N ALA A 593 41.85 -0.69 -0.58
CA ALA A 593 40.69 -1.55 -0.43
C ALA A 593 39.99 -1.28 0.91
N PHE A 594 38.70 -1.58 0.98
CA PHE A 594 37.96 -1.48 2.24
C PHE A 594 38.39 -2.57 3.24
N ASN A 595 38.22 -2.28 4.52
CA ASN A 595 38.43 -3.24 5.58
C ASN A 595 37.36 -4.36 5.49
N SER A 596 37.72 -5.59 5.86
CA SER A 596 36.81 -6.76 5.85
C SER A 596 35.55 -6.56 6.70
N GLU A 597 35.61 -5.68 7.68
CA GLU A 597 34.49 -5.33 8.54
C GLU A 597 33.42 -4.53 7.76
N ILE A 598 33.84 -3.58 6.93
CA ILE A 598 32.97 -2.82 6.05
C ILE A 598 32.34 -3.73 4.98
N ASP A 599 33.14 -4.69 4.47
CA ASP A 599 32.62 -5.71 3.55
C ASP A 599 31.48 -6.51 4.19
N SER A 600 31.65 -6.90 5.46
CA SER A 600 30.63 -7.64 6.24
C SER A 600 29.38 -6.80 6.50
N ILE A 601 29.55 -5.56 6.95
CA ILE A 601 28.43 -4.62 7.22
C ILE A 601 27.67 -4.33 5.92
N ALA A 602 28.39 -4.05 4.83
CA ALA A 602 27.77 -3.77 3.55
C ALA A 602 27.06 -5.01 2.95
N ALA A 603 27.59 -6.21 3.19
CA ALA A 603 26.96 -7.46 2.76
C ALA A 603 25.66 -7.77 3.52
N ALA A 604 25.56 -7.29 4.77
CA ALA A 604 24.42 -7.50 5.65
C ALA A 604 23.17 -6.66 5.28
N PHE A 605 23.28 -5.71 4.35
CA PHE A 605 22.21 -4.81 3.97
C PHE A 605 21.92 -4.91 2.46
N GLU A 606 20.67 -5.24 2.10
CA GLU A 606 20.23 -5.39 0.70
C GLU A 606 19.87 -4.05 0.01
N GLY A 607 19.67 -2.99 0.80
CA GLY A 607 19.28 -1.67 0.31
C GLY A 607 20.45 -0.77 -0.11
N PRO A 608 20.15 0.50 -0.41
CA PRO A 608 21.15 1.53 -0.69
C PRO A 608 22.11 1.77 0.47
N ILE A 609 23.39 2.00 0.18
CA ILE A 609 24.44 2.21 1.18
C ILE A 609 25.16 3.53 0.89
N ALA A 610 25.37 4.33 1.94
CA ALA A 610 26.19 5.53 1.92
C ALA A 610 27.43 5.32 2.79
N ILE A 611 28.60 5.25 2.15
CA ILE A 611 29.89 5.15 2.85
C ILE A 611 30.50 6.54 2.92
N VAL A 612 30.83 6.99 4.12
CA VAL A 612 31.38 8.31 4.37
C VAL A 612 32.81 8.18 4.90
N ILE A 613 33.73 8.88 4.27
CA ILE A 613 35.15 8.92 4.66
C ILE A 613 35.53 10.38 4.88
N ALA A 614 35.79 10.76 6.11
CA ALA A 614 36.23 12.09 6.50
C ALA A 614 37.72 12.29 6.27
N GLN A 615 38.11 13.51 5.86
CA GLN A 615 39.49 13.87 5.62
C GLN A 615 39.73 15.37 5.93
N GLY A 616 40.93 15.71 6.41
CA GLY A 616 41.36 17.09 6.67
C GLY A 616 40.61 17.77 7.82
N ASN A 617 40.33 19.07 7.73
CA ASN A 617 39.70 19.89 8.76
C ASN A 617 38.35 19.38 9.25
N GLN A 618 37.70 18.53 8.50
CA GLN A 618 36.39 17.91 8.87
C GLN A 618 36.53 16.94 10.04
N LEU A 619 37.74 16.52 10.38
CA LEU A 619 38.03 15.67 11.53
C LEU A 619 38.21 16.51 12.84
N ASP A 620 38.60 17.79 12.72
CA ASP A 620 39.00 18.62 13.85
C ASP A 620 38.00 19.76 14.15
N GLU A 621 37.35 20.32 13.12
CA GLU A 621 36.40 21.43 13.26
C GLU A 621 35.01 21.02 12.79
N ARG A 622 34.01 21.08 13.68
CA ARG A 622 32.60 20.97 13.29
C ARG A 622 32.26 22.10 12.32
N ALA A 623 31.91 21.78 11.09
CA ALA A 623 31.58 22.75 10.07
C ALA A 623 30.39 23.62 10.49
N SER A 624 30.67 24.77 11.05
CA SER A 624 29.69 25.82 11.38
C SER A 624 29.22 26.57 10.12
N SER A 625 29.96 26.47 9.01
CA SER A 625 29.65 27.00 7.69
C SER A 625 29.24 25.87 6.74
N GLY A 626 28.34 26.15 5.76
CA GLY A 626 27.83 25.16 4.80
C GLY A 626 28.97 24.48 4.01
N LEU A 627 28.73 23.21 3.61
CA LEU A 627 29.71 22.40 2.88
C LEU A 627 29.81 22.84 1.41
N ASN A 628 31.05 22.96 0.89
CA ASN A 628 31.33 23.09 -0.53
C ASN A 628 31.45 21.70 -1.17
N ILE A 629 30.43 21.31 -1.92
CA ILE A 629 30.26 19.93 -2.40
C ILE A 629 30.58 19.85 -3.88
N LEU A 630 31.44 18.88 -4.25
CA LEU A 630 31.66 18.46 -5.62
C LEU A 630 30.87 17.18 -5.90
N VAL A 631 29.97 17.19 -6.87
CA VAL A 631 29.24 15.98 -7.27
C VAL A 631 29.63 15.53 -8.68
N ALA A 632 30.07 14.27 -8.80
CA ALA A 632 30.45 13.67 -10.06
C ALA A 632 29.24 13.10 -10.80
N ILE A 633 28.96 13.62 -12.01
CA ILE A 633 27.78 13.26 -12.80
C ILE A 633 28.19 12.46 -14.03
N THR A 634 27.52 11.33 -14.25
CA THR A 634 27.71 10.46 -15.42
C THR A 634 26.47 10.32 -16.31
N GLY A 635 25.32 10.84 -15.85
CA GLY A 635 24.01 10.67 -16.51
C GLY A 635 23.31 9.33 -16.21
N THR A 636 23.86 8.52 -15.29
CA THR A 636 23.22 7.30 -14.79
C THR A 636 22.30 7.62 -13.62
N ASP A 637 21.31 6.73 -13.33
CA ASP A 637 20.41 6.88 -12.18
C ASP A 637 21.17 6.97 -10.86
N VAL A 638 22.27 6.23 -10.73
CA VAL A 638 23.11 6.24 -9.51
C VAL A 638 23.77 7.61 -9.31
N SER A 639 24.31 8.22 -10.37
CA SER A 639 24.90 9.56 -10.32
C SER A 639 23.84 10.65 -10.05
N ARG A 640 22.60 10.45 -10.53
CA ARG A 640 21.47 11.33 -10.24
C ARG A 640 21.10 11.30 -8.75
N ARG A 641 21.03 10.10 -8.15
CA ARG A 641 20.77 9.93 -6.71
C ARG A 641 21.87 10.55 -5.84
N ALA A 642 23.12 10.43 -6.28
CA ALA A 642 24.24 11.10 -5.63
C ALA A 642 24.11 12.63 -5.69
N ALA A 643 23.64 13.18 -6.81
CA ALA A 643 23.35 14.61 -6.93
C ALA A 643 22.23 15.04 -5.98
N GLU A 644 21.16 14.27 -5.85
CA GLU A 644 20.08 14.52 -4.90
C GLU A 644 20.59 14.52 -3.44
N MET A 645 21.46 13.57 -3.10
CA MET A 645 22.11 13.52 -1.80
C MET A 645 22.96 14.78 -1.56
N ALA A 646 23.78 15.19 -2.54
CA ALA A 646 24.56 16.41 -2.49
C ALA A 646 23.68 17.68 -2.30
N PHE A 647 22.52 17.75 -2.98
CA PHE A 647 21.59 18.87 -2.84
C PHE A 647 20.90 18.89 -1.47
N SER A 648 20.65 17.73 -0.88
CA SER A 648 20.11 17.68 0.48
C SER A 648 21.08 18.22 1.54
N LEU A 649 22.38 18.07 1.28
CA LEU A 649 23.48 18.52 2.15
C LEU A 649 23.95 19.95 1.85
N GLY A 650 23.78 20.42 0.62
CA GLY A 650 24.37 21.68 0.14
C GLY A 650 23.75 22.98 0.62
N LYS A 651 22.79 22.95 1.53
CA LYS A 651 22.16 24.14 2.08
C LYS A 651 23.16 24.93 2.96
N GLY A 652 23.37 26.18 2.62
CA GLY A 652 24.34 27.05 3.31
C GLY A 652 25.75 27.00 2.73
N GLY A 653 26.03 26.15 1.72
CA GLY A 653 27.30 26.06 1.01
C GLY A 653 27.13 26.11 -0.51
N ALA A 654 28.18 25.83 -1.26
CA ALA A 654 28.17 25.77 -2.71
C ALA A 654 28.15 24.32 -3.21
N VAL A 655 27.46 24.07 -4.31
CA VAL A 655 27.45 22.74 -4.97
C VAL A 655 27.90 22.90 -6.42
N THR A 656 28.93 22.13 -6.80
CA THR A 656 29.46 22.06 -8.15
C THR A 656 29.17 20.71 -8.76
N ALA A 657 28.42 20.67 -9.88
CA ALA A 657 28.16 19.45 -10.63
C ALA A 657 29.17 19.31 -11.77
N LEU A 658 29.99 18.28 -11.72
CA LEU A 658 31.05 18.00 -12.69
C LEU A 658 30.68 16.82 -13.56
N TYR A 659 30.61 17.06 -14.87
CA TYR A 659 30.52 16.01 -15.89
C TYR A 659 31.87 15.81 -16.59
N VAL A 660 32.34 14.57 -16.63
CA VAL A 660 33.61 14.21 -17.35
C VAL A 660 33.27 13.35 -18.54
N GLY A 661 33.51 13.91 -19.75
CA GLY A 661 33.29 13.21 -21.00
C GLY A 661 34.39 12.18 -21.28
N GLN A 662 34.04 10.90 -21.38
CA GLN A 662 34.98 9.83 -21.76
C GLN A 662 35.30 9.87 -23.25
N THR A 663 36.54 10.04 -23.59
CA THR A 663 37.06 9.85 -24.96
C THR A 663 37.24 8.35 -25.24
N LYS A 664 36.14 7.63 -25.62
CA LYS A 664 36.32 6.27 -26.15
C LYS A 664 37.05 6.30 -27.49
N ARG A 665 38.29 5.77 -27.52
CA ARG A 665 39.00 5.42 -28.76
C ARG A 665 38.15 4.41 -29.55
N GLY A 666 37.50 4.86 -30.64
CA GLY A 666 36.88 3.97 -31.62
C GLY A 666 35.36 4.02 -31.66
N LYS A 667 34.81 4.99 -32.36
CA LYS A 667 33.67 5.02 -33.29
C LYS A 667 33.22 6.47 -33.49
N PHE A 668 33.01 6.88 -34.74
CA PHE A 668 32.60 8.21 -35.18
C PHE A 668 31.32 8.73 -34.48
N ARG A 669 31.46 9.31 -33.28
CA ARG A 669 30.49 10.28 -32.77
C ARG A 669 31.14 11.66 -32.81
N SER A 670 30.47 12.63 -33.44
CA SER A 670 31.02 13.97 -33.55
C SER A 670 31.14 14.61 -32.14
N LYS A 671 32.27 15.27 -31.86
CA LYS A 671 32.53 16.05 -30.64
C LYS A 671 31.34 16.95 -30.22
N ARG A 672 30.53 17.39 -31.19
CA ARG A 672 29.31 18.21 -30.98
C ARG A 672 28.15 17.42 -30.39
N SER A 673 28.02 16.12 -30.72
CA SER A 673 26.96 15.27 -30.17
C SER A 673 27.17 14.98 -28.66
N ASP A 674 28.42 14.71 -28.27
CA ASP A 674 28.79 14.42 -26.89
C ASP A 674 28.65 15.67 -26.01
N GLN A 675 28.99 16.85 -26.54
CA GLN A 675 28.79 18.13 -25.85
C GLN A 675 27.28 18.49 -25.63
N ARG A 676 26.44 18.18 -26.62
CA ARG A 676 24.99 18.37 -26.48
C ARG A 676 24.41 17.46 -25.37
N HIS A 677 24.77 16.21 -25.42
CA HIS A 677 24.32 15.23 -24.41
C HIS A 677 24.79 15.59 -22.98
N ALA A 678 26.04 16.01 -22.83
CA ALA A 678 26.56 16.49 -21.54
C ALA A 678 25.81 17.72 -21.03
N ARG A 679 25.48 18.68 -21.92
CA ARG A 679 24.69 19.86 -21.55
C ARG A 679 23.26 19.50 -21.16
N GLU A 680 22.61 18.55 -21.83
CA GLU A 680 21.27 18.07 -21.47
C GLU A 680 21.26 17.46 -20.06
N ILE A 681 22.27 16.61 -19.74
CA ILE A 681 22.42 16.02 -18.41
C ILE A 681 22.63 17.10 -17.35
N LEU A 682 23.56 18.03 -17.57
CA LEU A 682 23.85 19.10 -16.62
C LEU A 682 22.68 20.06 -16.43
N ASN A 683 21.90 20.33 -17.48
CA ASN A 683 20.66 21.13 -17.38
C ASN A 683 19.58 20.41 -16.55
N ASP A 684 19.39 19.10 -16.73
CA ASP A 684 18.47 18.29 -15.90
C ASP A 684 18.89 18.32 -14.42
N ILE A 685 20.18 18.22 -14.13
CA ILE A 685 20.75 18.32 -12.80
C ILE A 685 20.55 19.72 -12.20
N ALA A 686 20.75 20.78 -12.98
CA ALA A 686 20.53 22.16 -12.53
C ALA A 686 19.04 22.45 -12.26
N GLU A 687 18.13 21.91 -13.08
CA GLU A 687 16.69 21.99 -12.85
C GLU A 687 16.31 21.23 -11.57
N MET A 688 16.89 20.07 -11.33
CA MET A 688 16.69 19.32 -10.09
C MET A 688 17.20 20.13 -8.87
N ALA A 689 18.38 20.74 -8.93
CA ALA A 689 18.93 21.59 -7.86
C ALA A 689 18.01 22.77 -7.52
N SER A 690 17.39 23.38 -8.54
CA SER A 690 16.45 24.50 -8.35
C SER A 690 15.23 24.12 -7.52
N ARG A 691 14.80 22.85 -7.59
CA ARG A 691 13.71 22.30 -6.75
C ARG A 691 14.12 22.17 -5.28
N TYR A 692 15.41 21.97 -5.03
CA TYR A 692 15.98 22.00 -3.67
C TYR A 692 16.25 23.41 -3.17
N GLY A 693 15.95 24.45 -4.00
CA GLY A 693 16.20 25.87 -3.68
C GLY A 693 17.68 26.27 -3.82
N LEU A 694 18.47 25.47 -4.54
CA LEU A 694 19.90 25.67 -4.71
C LEU A 694 20.21 26.20 -6.12
N LYS A 695 21.17 27.14 -6.19
CA LYS A 695 21.87 27.49 -7.43
C LYS A 695 23.20 26.75 -7.42
N ILE A 696 23.43 25.93 -8.44
CA ILE A 696 24.65 25.14 -8.55
C ILE A 696 25.54 25.65 -9.68
N GLU A 697 26.83 25.43 -9.55
CA GLU A 697 27.77 25.58 -10.65
C GLU A 697 27.84 24.28 -11.45
N THR A 698 27.81 24.36 -12.76
CA THR A 698 27.94 23.20 -13.65
C THR A 698 29.25 23.29 -14.45
N ARG A 699 30.09 22.26 -14.36
CA ARG A 699 31.34 22.17 -15.06
C ARG A 699 31.41 20.94 -15.96
N MET A 700 32.00 21.10 -17.14
CA MET A 700 32.20 20.02 -18.09
C MET A 700 33.67 19.93 -18.44
N LEU A 701 34.30 18.81 -18.14
CA LEU A 701 35.67 18.51 -18.53
C LEU A 701 35.68 17.39 -19.57
N SER A 702 36.59 17.49 -20.54
CA SER A 702 36.75 16.48 -21.58
C SER A 702 38.25 16.25 -21.86
N GLY A 703 38.60 14.98 -22.08
CA GLY A 703 39.97 14.61 -22.47
C GLY A 703 40.90 14.13 -21.36
N ALA A 704 40.44 14.16 -20.07
CA ALA A 704 41.14 13.57 -18.94
C ALA A 704 40.47 12.26 -18.50
N ALA A 705 41.19 11.40 -17.76
CA ALA A 705 40.59 10.29 -17.09
C ALA A 705 39.63 10.81 -16.02
N PRO A 706 38.43 10.19 -15.79
CA PRO A 706 37.45 10.70 -14.86
C PRO A 706 37.97 10.92 -13.42
N ALA A 707 38.83 10.03 -12.94
CA ALA A 707 39.44 10.15 -11.63
C ALA A 707 40.34 11.40 -11.53
N ASP A 708 41.24 11.60 -12.51
CA ASP A 708 42.16 12.73 -12.53
C ASP A 708 41.41 14.06 -12.62
N ALA A 709 40.36 14.13 -13.43
CA ALA A 709 39.54 15.32 -13.58
C ALA A 709 38.82 15.68 -12.25
N ILE A 710 38.23 14.69 -11.55
CA ILE A 710 37.56 14.89 -10.27
C ILE A 710 38.56 15.33 -9.19
N LEU A 711 39.71 14.69 -9.12
CA LEU A 711 40.78 15.03 -8.19
C LEU A 711 41.37 16.43 -8.41
N ALA A 712 41.57 16.80 -9.66
CA ALA A 712 42.06 18.15 -10.03
C ALA A 712 41.03 19.23 -9.63
N GLU A 713 39.74 18.99 -9.92
CA GLU A 713 38.66 19.91 -9.57
C GLU A 713 38.49 20.01 -8.05
N ALA A 714 38.54 18.89 -7.33
CA ALA A 714 38.43 18.89 -5.86
C ALA A 714 39.51 19.73 -5.20
N LYS A 715 40.75 19.68 -5.71
CA LYS A 715 41.88 20.48 -5.23
C LYS A 715 41.78 21.95 -5.61
N SER A 716 41.44 22.24 -6.89
CA SER A 716 41.39 23.63 -7.38
C SER A 716 40.19 24.43 -6.87
N GLY A 717 39.07 23.76 -6.62
CA GLY A 717 37.81 24.38 -6.21
C GLY A 717 37.64 24.48 -4.69
N ALA A 718 38.64 24.11 -3.87
CA ALA A 718 38.56 24.07 -2.41
C ALA A 718 37.27 23.41 -1.89
N HIS A 719 36.93 22.24 -2.44
CA HIS A 719 35.76 21.47 -2.04
C HIS A 719 36.00 20.69 -0.76
N ASP A 720 34.99 20.67 0.13
CA ASP A 720 35.04 19.97 1.43
C ASP A 720 34.58 18.51 1.31
N LEU A 721 33.68 18.23 0.37
CA LEU A 721 33.06 16.92 0.21
C LEU A 721 32.90 16.55 -1.27
N ILE A 722 33.39 15.38 -1.66
CA ILE A 722 33.07 14.75 -2.93
C ILE A 722 31.90 13.79 -2.73
N VAL A 723 30.85 13.91 -3.55
CA VAL A 723 29.73 12.97 -3.56
C VAL A 723 29.70 12.21 -4.88
N MET A 724 29.71 10.89 -4.82
CA MET A 724 29.73 10.04 -5.99
C MET A 724 28.69 8.95 -5.91
N GLY A 725 27.98 8.76 -7.02
CA GLY A 725 27.15 7.57 -7.24
C GLY A 725 28.02 6.40 -7.76
N VAL A 726 27.96 5.28 -7.09
CA VAL A 726 28.76 4.10 -7.40
C VAL A 726 27.88 2.85 -7.52
N SER A 727 28.28 1.91 -8.38
CA SER A 727 27.57 0.63 -8.52
C SER A 727 28.34 -0.45 -7.77
N ARG A 728 27.64 -1.16 -6.89
CA ARG A 728 28.20 -2.32 -6.18
C ARG A 728 28.44 -3.45 -7.19
N ARG A 729 29.65 -3.96 -7.27
CA ARG A 729 29.96 -5.17 -8.04
C ARG A 729 29.87 -6.40 -7.15
N LEU A 730 29.16 -7.42 -7.63
CA LEU A 730 29.08 -8.71 -6.96
C LEU A 730 30.45 -9.40 -7.00
N GLY A 731 31.01 -9.71 -5.83
CA GLY A 731 32.27 -10.38 -5.63
C GLY A 731 32.54 -10.53 -4.12
N ASP A 732 33.58 -11.27 -3.76
CA ASP A 732 33.97 -11.54 -2.35
C ASP A 732 34.44 -10.29 -1.60
N LYS A 733 34.70 -9.18 -2.31
CA LYS A 733 35.15 -7.88 -1.74
C LYS A 733 34.32 -6.73 -2.31
N LEU A 734 34.04 -5.75 -1.45
CA LEU A 734 33.35 -4.52 -1.82
C LEU A 734 34.19 -3.71 -2.81
N PHE A 735 33.70 -3.54 -4.03
CA PHE A 735 34.38 -2.79 -5.08
C PHE A 735 33.41 -1.90 -5.84
N PHE A 736 33.75 -0.63 -5.97
CA PHE A 736 32.91 0.40 -6.61
C PHE A 736 33.45 0.89 -7.96
N GLY A 737 34.42 0.23 -8.53
CA GLY A 737 35.01 0.55 -9.83
C GLY A 737 36.30 1.37 -9.72
N ASP A 738 37.05 1.42 -10.85
CA ASP A 738 38.39 1.99 -10.89
C ASP A 738 38.45 3.49 -10.57
N THR A 739 37.44 4.25 -10.96
CA THR A 739 37.35 5.69 -10.66
C THR A 739 37.20 5.96 -9.17
N ALA A 740 36.32 5.21 -8.50
CA ALA A 740 36.14 5.33 -7.04
C ALA A 740 37.42 4.88 -6.31
N ALA A 741 38.03 3.76 -6.74
CA ALA A 741 39.28 3.27 -6.15
C ALA A 741 40.43 4.29 -6.26
N ALA A 742 40.59 4.93 -7.41
CA ALA A 742 41.60 5.96 -7.61
C ALA A 742 41.39 7.21 -6.75
N ILE A 743 40.14 7.64 -6.56
CA ILE A 743 39.80 8.77 -5.67
C ILE A 743 40.06 8.39 -4.21
N LEU A 744 39.67 7.18 -3.81
CA LEU A 744 39.88 6.67 -2.46
C LEU A 744 41.37 6.52 -2.13
N ALA A 745 42.21 6.17 -3.08
CA ALA A 745 43.67 6.08 -2.89
C ALA A 745 44.34 7.43 -2.63
N THR A 746 43.73 8.54 -3.05
CA THR A 746 44.33 9.88 -2.98
C THR A 746 43.66 10.77 -1.93
N LEU A 747 42.35 10.60 -1.69
CA LEU A 747 41.48 11.32 -0.74
C LEU A 747 41.85 12.82 -0.54
N PRO A 748 41.60 13.69 -1.51
CA PRO A 748 41.95 15.11 -1.43
C PRO A 748 41.09 15.87 -0.40
N CYS A 749 39.88 15.42 -0.13
CA CYS A 749 38.92 15.90 0.84
C CYS A 749 37.96 14.79 1.23
N SER A 750 37.02 15.05 2.16
CA SER A 750 36.01 14.06 2.57
C SER A 750 35.22 13.52 1.37
N THR A 751 34.83 12.27 1.43
CA THR A 751 34.16 11.59 0.32
C THR A 751 32.94 10.81 0.81
N LEU A 752 31.82 10.95 0.08
CA LEU A 752 30.59 10.17 0.26
C LEU A 752 30.34 9.33 -1.00
N LEU A 753 30.37 8.02 -0.85
CA LEU A 753 30.02 7.05 -1.88
C LEU A 753 28.60 6.54 -1.66
N LEU A 754 27.71 6.79 -2.61
CA LEU A 754 26.33 6.31 -2.58
C LEU A 754 26.19 5.14 -3.55
N SER A 755 25.93 3.95 -3.04
CA SER A 755 25.62 2.75 -3.81
C SER A 755 24.11 2.44 -3.70
N THR A 756 23.44 2.22 -4.85
CA THR A 756 22.00 1.94 -4.89
C THR A 756 21.69 0.78 -5.81
#